data_d450f1746d85c9f8790bc40f0b82a9c2
#
_entry.id   d450f1746d85c9f8790bc40f0b82a9c2
#
_cell.length_a   1.000
_cell.length_b   1.000
_cell.length_c   1.000
_cell.angle_alpha   90.00
_cell.angle_beta   90.00
_cell.angle_gamma   90.00
#
_symmetry.space_group_name_H-M   'P 1'
#
loop_
_entity.id
_entity.type
_entity.pdbx_description
1 polymer ?
#
loop_
_entity_poly.entity_id
_entity_poly.type
_entity_poly.pdbx_seq_one_letter_code
_entity_poly.pdbx_strand_id
1 'polypeptide(L)'
;MRAQLEGGIAQAQDEIDEMQAQLTEVNGTLSALEQKPTEGMSKEELAAYQAQLAKLQGTKQQLETGIATAQATKAELEENLSQLNSISASSLAASKRELDDGWDEYYAGEAELDAGRKELLDAKKQLDDAKAQLNDAPAQLADAKKELSDARKKLDDGWKDYYDGEEQYADGVKELSDAYTELTDGERDYRKGLREYADGKAEVDEKIADAQEKITDARRKVADIDSCEWYIFSRSYNPGYTGFGQDADRMANLASVLPIIFFLVAALVCLTTMTRMVEEQRVQIGALKALGYSRLSISWKYIGYGLLPSLVGGVLGLVIGYILFPKMIFTAYQIMYQMPDIELHAYTDISLFSVLAAVACTTVATLWACLATLRETPASLMRPRTPKAGKRVFLEYIKPLWRRMSFIHKVTARNLFRYQKRFWMTVIGIGGCTALIIAGFGMRSSLLFTMSRQYDELFHYSAQVTLADNALPEERAAVEDFLAGDSRVVNYIPCAASSATVVTPSYSTTAYVEVMASDEIGKVVDLFDYKSGDPITMGDEGVYIDQKLSELLKVSVGDTFFLDGDVRGDVTVAGIYEHYTGHFIYMTPGYYENALHADGEPNAYLLNFTSDDTDTCNAIFEKLLDMSGVATTSRMRDTQDTYMHSMERVDFVVVIIILAAAALAMVVLFNLSNINITERQRELATIKLLGFYDGEVSAYVYRENIVLTVFGILLGCFMGHWLHIYLVRSTEIDLMMFGRQTAPSAYVYAAILTALFSLLVNVLAHFRMKKIDMVESLKSAE
;
A
#
# COMPACT_ATOMS: atom_id res chain seq x y z
N MET A 1 2.56 -18.70 -23.12
CA MET A 1 3.69 -17.96 -22.58
C MET A 1 4.89 -17.94 -23.52
N ARG A 2 5.50 -19.06 -23.89
CA ARG A 2 6.62 -19.06 -24.85
C ARG A 2 6.31 -18.36 -26.16
N ALA A 3 5.22 -18.71 -26.83
CA ALA A 3 4.79 -18.07 -28.08
C ALA A 3 4.48 -16.57 -27.93
N GLN A 4 4.10 -16.14 -26.73
CA GLN A 4 3.88 -14.73 -26.41
C GLN A 4 5.20 -13.97 -26.25
N LEU A 5 6.19 -14.58 -25.63
CA LEU A 5 7.54 -13.99 -25.49
C LEU A 5 8.26 -13.95 -26.85
N GLU A 6 8.18 -15.02 -27.64
CA GLU A 6 8.71 -15.06 -28.99
C GLU A 6 8.03 -14.03 -29.91
N GLY A 7 6.70 -13.88 -29.76
CA GLY A 7 5.94 -12.84 -30.47
C GLY A 7 6.31 -11.42 -30.01
N GLY A 8 6.52 -11.22 -28.72
CA GLY A 8 6.96 -9.93 -28.16
C GLY A 8 8.39 -9.56 -28.61
N ILE A 9 9.29 -10.54 -28.68
CA ILE A 9 10.66 -10.35 -29.20
C ILE A 9 10.63 -9.95 -30.68
N ALA A 10 9.80 -10.63 -31.47
CA ALA A 10 9.64 -10.33 -32.88
C ALA A 10 9.09 -8.90 -33.08
N GLN A 11 8.05 -8.54 -32.30
CA GLN A 11 7.47 -7.20 -32.37
C GLN A 11 8.47 -6.12 -31.94
N ALA A 12 9.23 -6.32 -30.87
CA ALA A 12 10.28 -5.40 -30.46
C ALA A 12 11.39 -5.28 -31.51
N GLN A 13 11.68 -6.36 -32.24
CA GLN A 13 12.65 -6.33 -33.34
C GLN A 13 12.11 -5.52 -34.53
N ASP A 14 10.84 -5.73 -34.91
CA ASP A 14 10.21 -4.98 -35.99
C ASP A 14 10.19 -3.46 -35.69
N GLU A 15 9.88 -3.09 -34.45
CA GLU A 15 9.92 -1.70 -33.96
C GLU A 15 11.34 -1.10 -34.04
N ILE A 16 12.35 -1.89 -33.68
CA ILE A 16 13.77 -1.49 -33.79
C ILE A 16 14.14 -1.26 -35.26
N ASP A 17 13.76 -2.18 -36.15
CA ASP A 17 14.11 -2.13 -37.56
C ASP A 17 13.41 -0.93 -38.24
N GLU A 18 12.14 -0.66 -37.88
CA GLU A 18 11.39 0.50 -38.37
C GLU A 18 12.03 1.83 -37.90
N MET A 19 12.36 1.93 -36.62
CA MET A 19 13.02 3.13 -36.09
C MET A 19 14.43 3.30 -36.67
N GLN A 20 15.17 2.23 -36.94
CA GLN A 20 16.48 2.28 -37.57
C GLN A 20 16.39 2.75 -39.03
N ALA A 21 15.37 2.31 -39.74
CA ALA A 21 15.09 2.78 -41.09
C ALA A 21 14.80 4.30 -41.09
N GLN A 22 13.94 4.75 -40.19
CA GLN A 22 13.65 6.18 -39.98
C GLN A 22 14.89 6.98 -39.57
N LEU A 23 15.71 6.43 -38.69
CA LEU A 23 16.98 7.04 -38.29
C LEU A 23 17.96 7.19 -39.45
N THR A 24 17.98 6.20 -40.33
CA THR A 24 18.83 6.24 -41.53
C THR A 24 18.36 7.33 -42.49
N GLU A 25 17.05 7.49 -42.67
CA GLU A 25 16.46 8.55 -43.50
C GLU A 25 16.73 9.95 -42.91
N VAL A 26 16.56 10.08 -41.57
CA VAL A 26 16.86 11.33 -40.85
C VAL A 26 18.33 11.68 -40.95
N ASN A 27 19.24 10.70 -40.82
CA ASN A 27 20.68 10.91 -40.96
C ASN A 27 21.04 11.31 -42.41
N GLY A 28 20.39 10.69 -43.40
CA GLY A 28 20.54 11.05 -44.82
C GLY A 28 20.12 12.51 -45.10
N THR A 29 18.96 12.89 -44.57
CA THR A 29 18.46 14.27 -44.72
C THR A 29 19.28 15.28 -43.92
N LEU A 30 19.79 14.90 -42.76
CA LEU A 30 20.67 15.73 -41.96
C LEU A 30 21.99 15.98 -42.68
N SER A 31 22.60 14.93 -43.21
CA SER A 31 23.86 15.02 -43.97
C SER A 31 23.72 15.83 -45.24
N ALA A 32 22.57 15.71 -45.93
CA ALA A 32 22.25 16.52 -47.10
C ALA A 32 22.01 18.00 -46.76
N LEU A 33 21.47 18.28 -45.57
CA LEU A 33 21.30 19.64 -45.07
C LEU A 33 22.65 20.24 -44.66
N GLU A 34 23.48 19.50 -43.95
CA GLU A 34 24.79 19.96 -43.43
C GLU A 34 25.79 20.27 -44.55
N GLN A 35 25.65 19.63 -45.72
CA GLN A 35 26.48 19.88 -46.90
C GLN A 35 26.04 21.07 -47.74
N LYS A 36 24.94 21.73 -47.37
CA LYS A 36 24.43 22.86 -48.13
C LYS A 36 25.23 24.13 -47.81
N PRO A 37 25.85 24.79 -48.79
CA PRO A 37 26.64 25.98 -48.56
C PRO A 37 25.74 27.11 -48.02
N THR A 38 26.15 27.66 -46.90
CA THR A 38 25.44 28.75 -46.21
C THR A 38 25.89 30.14 -46.64
N GLU A 39 26.92 30.21 -47.47
CA GLU A 39 27.41 31.48 -48.03
C GLU A 39 26.43 32.07 -49.05
N GLY A 40 25.76 33.14 -48.63
CA GLY A 40 24.81 33.88 -49.46
C GLY A 40 23.35 33.85 -48.99
N MET A 41 23.04 33.18 -47.93
CA MET A 41 21.68 33.15 -47.37
C MET A 41 21.33 34.45 -46.61
N SER A 42 20.10 34.92 -46.76
CA SER A 42 19.56 36.00 -45.94
C SER A 42 19.47 35.60 -44.44
N LYS A 43 19.36 36.57 -43.56
CA LYS A 43 19.23 36.30 -42.13
C LYS A 43 17.98 35.43 -41.78
N GLU A 44 16.93 35.61 -42.57
CA GLU A 44 15.67 34.85 -42.39
C GLU A 44 15.80 33.41 -42.90
N GLU A 45 16.48 33.24 -44.01
CA GLU A 45 16.73 31.91 -44.60
C GLU A 45 17.73 31.11 -43.74
N LEU A 46 18.74 31.77 -43.14
CA LEU A 46 19.68 31.13 -42.22
C LEU A 46 19.00 30.69 -40.93
N ALA A 47 18.08 31.51 -40.42
CA ALA A 47 17.30 31.15 -39.22
C ALA A 47 16.35 29.97 -39.51
N ALA A 48 15.71 29.94 -40.67
CA ALA A 48 14.87 28.81 -41.07
C ALA A 48 15.69 27.53 -41.27
N TYR A 49 16.88 27.66 -41.85
CA TYR A 49 17.83 26.55 -42.01
C TYR A 49 18.29 26.00 -40.67
N GLN A 50 18.68 26.86 -39.73
CA GLN A 50 19.07 26.44 -38.38
C GLN A 50 17.92 25.80 -37.61
N ALA A 51 16.70 26.32 -37.75
CA ALA A 51 15.52 25.74 -37.15
C ALA A 51 15.22 24.34 -37.70
N GLN A 52 15.43 24.15 -39.00
CA GLN A 52 15.21 22.85 -39.63
C GLN A 52 16.28 21.84 -39.23
N LEU A 53 17.53 22.28 -39.13
CA LEU A 53 18.64 21.46 -38.64
C LEU A 53 18.40 21.00 -37.17
N ALA A 54 18.04 21.94 -36.29
CA ALA A 54 17.74 21.65 -34.92
C ALA A 54 16.55 20.69 -34.76
N LYS A 55 15.53 20.83 -35.62
CA LYS A 55 14.39 19.92 -35.63
C LYS A 55 14.80 18.49 -36.00
N LEU A 56 15.60 18.34 -37.05
CA LEU A 56 16.10 17.02 -37.47
C LEU A 56 17.03 16.38 -36.46
N GLN A 57 17.88 17.18 -35.81
CA GLN A 57 18.75 16.71 -34.72
C GLN A 57 17.91 16.24 -33.53
N GLY A 58 16.84 16.97 -33.17
CA GLY A 58 15.90 16.57 -32.14
C GLY A 58 15.18 15.26 -32.48
N THR A 59 14.74 15.10 -33.76
CA THR A 59 14.10 13.85 -34.21
C THR A 59 15.08 12.68 -34.19
N LYS A 60 16.33 12.92 -34.59
CA LYS A 60 17.40 11.92 -34.51
C LYS A 60 17.58 11.41 -33.07
N GLN A 61 17.71 12.34 -32.13
CA GLN A 61 17.89 12.00 -30.71
C GLN A 61 16.70 11.23 -30.11
N GLN A 62 15.49 11.58 -30.56
CA GLN A 62 14.29 10.83 -30.16
C GLN A 62 14.29 9.39 -30.69
N LEU A 63 14.67 9.21 -31.97
CA LEU A 63 14.77 7.88 -32.58
C LEU A 63 15.87 7.04 -31.92
N GLU A 64 17.03 7.61 -31.65
CA GLU A 64 18.12 6.92 -30.95
C GLU A 64 17.70 6.48 -29.54
N THR A 65 16.96 7.34 -28.83
CA THR A 65 16.44 6.99 -27.51
C THR A 65 15.36 5.91 -27.61
N GLY A 66 14.49 6.01 -28.63
CA GLY A 66 13.47 4.99 -28.89
C GLY A 66 14.08 3.62 -29.19
N ILE A 67 15.08 3.59 -30.06
CA ILE A 67 15.83 2.37 -30.40
C ILE A 67 16.48 1.75 -29.14
N ALA A 68 17.12 2.57 -28.31
CA ALA A 68 17.75 2.09 -27.09
C ALA A 68 16.72 1.48 -26.11
N THR A 69 15.54 2.09 -26.04
CA THR A 69 14.45 1.61 -25.19
C THR A 69 13.89 0.29 -25.73
N ALA A 70 13.64 0.21 -27.03
CA ALA A 70 13.14 -1.02 -27.67
C ALA A 70 14.15 -2.17 -27.57
N GLN A 71 15.44 -1.86 -27.68
CA GLN A 71 16.53 -2.84 -27.49
C GLN A 71 16.57 -3.37 -26.03
N ALA A 72 16.36 -2.50 -25.06
CA ALA A 72 16.29 -2.91 -23.66
C ALA A 72 15.09 -3.83 -23.41
N THR A 73 13.92 -3.47 -23.97
CA THR A 73 12.70 -4.30 -23.87
C THR A 73 12.91 -5.66 -24.53
N LYS A 74 13.54 -5.69 -25.72
CA LYS A 74 13.86 -6.94 -26.40
C LYS A 74 14.78 -7.82 -25.56
N ALA A 75 15.83 -7.23 -24.99
CA ALA A 75 16.79 -7.96 -24.15
C ALA A 75 16.11 -8.57 -22.92
N GLU A 76 15.19 -7.83 -22.29
CA GLU A 76 14.40 -8.31 -21.17
C GLU A 76 13.49 -9.49 -21.55
N LEU A 77 12.88 -9.41 -22.73
CA LEU A 77 12.05 -10.50 -23.25
C LEU A 77 12.87 -11.74 -23.62
N GLU A 78 14.07 -11.55 -24.16
CA GLU A 78 15.02 -12.64 -24.45
C GLU A 78 15.53 -13.31 -23.19
N GLU A 79 15.78 -12.53 -22.13
CA GLU A 79 16.15 -13.06 -20.82
C GLU A 79 15.00 -13.88 -20.22
N ASN A 80 13.78 -13.37 -20.27
CA ASN A 80 12.59 -14.08 -19.83
C ASN A 80 12.34 -15.37 -20.62
N LEU A 81 12.60 -15.35 -21.94
CA LEU A 81 12.52 -16.54 -22.79
C LEU A 81 13.62 -17.57 -22.43
N SER A 82 14.81 -17.07 -22.13
CA SER A 82 15.93 -17.91 -21.66
C SER A 82 15.61 -18.58 -20.33
N GLN A 83 15.05 -17.82 -19.38
CA GLN A 83 14.59 -18.37 -18.10
C GLN A 83 13.48 -19.41 -18.30
N LEU A 84 12.53 -19.15 -19.19
CA LEU A 84 11.47 -20.10 -19.51
C LEU A 84 12.02 -21.39 -20.15
N ASN A 85 13.02 -21.27 -21.01
CA ASN A 85 13.69 -22.41 -21.62
C ASN A 85 14.52 -23.23 -20.61
N SER A 86 15.13 -22.53 -19.63
CA SER A 86 15.85 -23.21 -18.54
C SER A 86 14.90 -23.99 -17.63
N ILE A 87 13.72 -23.39 -17.32
CA ILE A 87 12.68 -24.05 -16.54
C ILE A 87 12.13 -25.26 -17.31
N SER A 88 11.91 -25.13 -18.62
CA SER A 88 11.44 -26.28 -19.42
C SER A 88 12.51 -27.36 -19.59
N ALA A 89 13.78 -26.99 -19.64
CA ALA A 89 14.87 -27.94 -19.67
C ALA A 89 15.05 -28.67 -18.33
N SER A 90 14.87 -27.94 -17.22
CA SER A 90 14.91 -28.56 -15.88
C SER A 90 13.71 -29.48 -15.63
N SER A 91 12.51 -29.09 -16.11
CA SER A 91 11.33 -29.96 -16.00
C SER A 91 11.43 -31.21 -16.87
N LEU A 92 12.08 -31.12 -18.06
CA LEU A 92 12.32 -32.27 -18.90
C LEU A 92 13.38 -33.21 -18.31
N ALA A 93 14.39 -32.61 -17.65
CA ALA A 93 15.39 -33.37 -16.92
C ALA A 93 14.83 -34.04 -15.67
N ALA A 94 13.87 -33.37 -15.01
CA ALA A 94 13.12 -33.96 -13.91
C ALA A 94 12.26 -35.13 -14.37
N SER A 95 11.49 -34.93 -15.47
CA SER A 95 10.62 -36.01 -16.03
C SER A 95 11.45 -37.21 -16.55
N LYS A 96 12.67 -36.98 -17.01
CA LYS A 96 13.57 -38.08 -17.39
C LYS A 96 14.08 -38.83 -16.15
N ARG A 97 14.35 -38.13 -15.07
CA ARG A 97 14.68 -38.75 -13.78
C ARG A 97 13.47 -39.50 -13.20
N GLU A 98 12.28 -38.92 -13.28
CA GLU A 98 11.03 -39.58 -12.85
C GLU A 98 10.78 -40.90 -13.59
N LEU A 99 11.19 -41.01 -14.84
CA LEU A 99 11.06 -42.27 -15.60
C LEU A 99 12.11 -43.31 -15.18
N ASP A 100 13.33 -42.88 -14.89
CA ASP A 100 14.41 -43.77 -14.39
C ASP A 100 14.14 -44.15 -12.90
N ASP A 101 13.53 -43.21 -12.14
CA ASP A 101 13.19 -43.39 -10.72
C ASP A 101 11.89 -44.17 -10.50
N GLY A 102 11.05 -44.34 -11.54
CA GLY A 102 9.76 -45.10 -11.47
C GLY A 102 9.93 -46.57 -11.07
N TRP A 103 11.15 -47.10 -11.14
CA TRP A 103 11.48 -48.43 -10.65
C TRP A 103 11.72 -48.46 -9.12
N ASP A 104 12.21 -47.36 -8.56
CA ASP A 104 12.45 -47.26 -7.12
C ASP A 104 11.15 -46.91 -6.36
N GLU A 105 10.22 -46.19 -7.01
CA GLU A 105 8.88 -45.92 -6.50
C GLU A 105 8.03 -47.18 -6.22
N TYR A 106 8.37 -48.26 -6.91
CA TYR A 106 7.73 -49.55 -6.71
C TYR A 106 7.90 -50.11 -5.29
N TYR A 107 9.09 -49.98 -4.71
CA TYR A 107 9.34 -50.48 -3.34
C TYR A 107 8.83 -49.49 -2.28
N ALA A 108 8.73 -48.19 -2.61
CA ALA A 108 8.05 -47.22 -1.76
C ALA A 108 6.53 -47.47 -1.70
N GLY A 109 5.94 -47.88 -2.83
CA GLY A 109 4.51 -48.25 -2.90
C GLY A 109 4.13 -49.44 -2.03
N GLU A 110 5.06 -50.33 -1.70
CA GLU A 110 4.79 -51.49 -0.82
C GLU A 110 4.52 -51.06 0.65
N ALA A 111 5.35 -50.09 1.12
CA ALA A 111 5.15 -49.53 2.46
C ALA A 111 3.89 -48.67 2.54
N GLU A 112 3.58 -47.97 1.43
CA GLU A 112 2.35 -47.20 1.30
C GLU A 112 1.11 -48.09 1.28
N LEU A 113 1.24 -49.27 0.63
CA LEU A 113 0.15 -50.25 0.58
C LEU A 113 -0.19 -50.86 1.95
N ASP A 114 0.86 -51.12 2.79
CA ASP A 114 0.66 -51.64 4.14
C ASP A 114 0.10 -50.56 5.09
N ALA A 115 0.53 -49.30 4.91
CA ALA A 115 -0.05 -48.16 5.61
C ALA A 115 -1.53 -47.95 5.18
N GLY A 116 -1.78 -47.95 3.86
CA GLY A 116 -3.13 -47.83 3.32
C GLY A 116 -4.05 -48.97 3.72
N ARG A 117 -3.51 -50.22 3.92
CA ARG A 117 -4.26 -51.34 4.43
C ARG A 117 -4.69 -51.17 5.89
N LYS A 118 -3.85 -50.50 6.68
CA LYS A 118 -4.19 -50.19 8.07
C LYS A 118 -5.25 -49.11 8.15
N GLU A 119 -5.09 -48.05 7.29
CA GLU A 119 -6.10 -47.01 7.16
C GLU A 119 -7.43 -47.51 6.62
N LEU A 120 -7.39 -48.49 5.69
CA LEU A 120 -8.61 -49.09 5.17
C LEU A 120 -9.39 -49.87 6.25
N LEU A 121 -8.64 -50.47 7.21
CA LEU A 121 -9.26 -51.16 8.37
C LEU A 121 -9.87 -50.15 9.36
N ASP A 122 -9.22 -49.02 9.56
CA ASP A 122 -9.75 -47.93 10.40
C ASP A 122 -10.89 -47.18 9.70
N ALA A 123 -10.79 -46.99 8.38
CA ALA A 123 -11.85 -46.41 7.56
C ALA A 123 -13.08 -47.35 7.50
N LYS A 124 -12.85 -48.68 7.50
CA LYS A 124 -13.95 -49.65 7.57
C LYS A 124 -14.70 -49.56 8.90
N LYS A 125 -13.99 -49.29 9.99
CA LYS A 125 -14.60 -49.08 11.29
C LYS A 125 -15.41 -47.79 11.34
N GLN A 126 -14.85 -46.69 10.73
CA GLN A 126 -15.57 -45.43 10.57
C GLN A 126 -16.77 -45.52 9.60
N LEU A 127 -16.69 -46.41 8.61
CA LEU A 127 -17.79 -46.63 7.67
C LEU A 127 -18.95 -47.35 8.32
N ASP A 128 -18.68 -48.26 9.28
CA ASP A 128 -19.74 -48.97 10.02
C ASP A 128 -20.43 -48.00 11.03
N ASP A 129 -19.71 -47.04 11.55
CA ASP A 129 -20.26 -45.94 12.38
C ASP A 129 -21.03 -44.91 11.54
N ALA A 130 -20.56 -44.61 10.32
CA ALA A 130 -21.22 -43.69 9.40
C ALA A 130 -22.50 -44.27 8.75
N LYS A 131 -22.63 -45.60 8.67
CA LYS A 131 -23.86 -46.28 8.20
C LYS A 131 -25.06 -45.99 9.08
N ALA A 132 -24.85 -45.67 10.34
CA ALA A 132 -25.91 -45.27 11.26
C ALA A 132 -26.45 -43.86 11.02
N GLN A 133 -25.76 -43.05 10.25
CA GLN A 133 -26.12 -41.63 10.01
C GLN A 133 -26.56 -41.30 8.57
N LEU A 134 -26.59 -42.28 7.67
CA LEU A 134 -26.81 -42.01 6.25
C LEU A 134 -28.10 -42.54 5.71
N ASN A 135 -29.19 -41.81 5.92
CA ASN A 135 -30.46 -42.09 5.24
C ASN A 135 -30.77 -41.14 4.06
N ASP A 136 -29.84 -40.26 3.70
CA ASP A 136 -30.17 -39.19 2.73
C ASP A 136 -29.19 -39.00 1.53
N ALA A 137 -28.34 -39.95 1.18
CA ALA A 137 -27.43 -39.72 0.06
C ALA A 137 -27.26 -40.89 -0.94
N PRO A 138 -28.28 -41.23 -1.77
CA PRO A 138 -28.12 -42.25 -2.83
C PRO A 138 -27.25 -41.81 -4.01
N ALA A 139 -27.10 -40.52 -4.25
CA ALA A 139 -26.39 -40.02 -5.43
C ALA A 139 -24.85 -40.00 -5.24
N GLN A 140 -24.36 -39.65 -4.06
CA GLN A 140 -22.93 -39.64 -3.78
C GLN A 140 -22.33 -41.07 -3.70
N LEU A 141 -23.15 -42.06 -3.42
CA LEU A 141 -22.71 -43.44 -3.35
C LEU A 141 -22.39 -44.07 -4.73
N ALA A 142 -23.00 -43.53 -5.79
CA ALA A 142 -22.76 -44.01 -7.16
C ALA A 142 -21.42 -43.56 -7.71
N ASP A 143 -21.03 -42.28 -7.44
CA ASP A 143 -19.76 -41.73 -7.87
C ASP A 143 -18.60 -42.33 -7.07
N ALA A 144 -18.77 -42.48 -5.76
CA ALA A 144 -17.77 -43.14 -4.92
C ALA A 144 -17.56 -44.63 -5.28
N LYS A 145 -18.61 -45.33 -5.73
CA LYS A 145 -18.45 -46.68 -6.23
C LYS A 145 -17.65 -46.78 -7.52
N LYS A 146 -17.76 -45.78 -8.38
CA LYS A 146 -16.97 -45.71 -9.61
C LYS A 146 -15.48 -45.43 -9.30
N GLU A 147 -15.22 -44.47 -8.42
CA GLU A 147 -13.84 -44.15 -7.97
C GLU A 147 -13.22 -45.34 -7.23
N LEU A 148 -13.98 -46.07 -6.42
CA LEU A 148 -13.51 -47.28 -5.73
C LEU A 148 -13.22 -48.41 -6.71
N SER A 149 -14.01 -48.51 -7.79
CA SER A 149 -13.75 -49.49 -8.86
C SER A 149 -12.48 -49.19 -9.62
N ASP A 150 -12.26 -47.91 -9.92
CA ASP A 150 -11.04 -47.46 -10.63
C ASP A 150 -9.79 -47.60 -9.73
N ALA A 151 -9.94 -47.31 -8.43
CA ALA A 151 -8.89 -47.53 -7.45
C ALA A 151 -8.58 -49.03 -7.25
N ARG A 152 -9.60 -49.86 -7.26
CA ARG A 152 -9.41 -51.32 -7.18
C ARG A 152 -8.71 -51.91 -8.41
N LYS A 153 -9.05 -51.37 -9.59
CA LYS A 153 -8.34 -51.77 -10.82
C LYS A 153 -6.86 -51.35 -10.79
N LYS A 154 -6.59 -50.15 -10.30
CA LYS A 154 -5.19 -49.70 -10.09
C LYS A 154 -4.46 -50.53 -9.03
N LEU A 155 -5.18 -51.03 -8.02
CA LEU A 155 -4.61 -51.89 -6.99
C LEU A 155 -4.32 -53.31 -7.54
N ASP A 156 -5.21 -53.83 -8.38
CA ASP A 156 -5.02 -55.15 -9.03
C ASP A 156 -3.87 -55.11 -10.05
N ASP A 157 -3.75 -54.00 -10.79
CA ASP A 157 -2.63 -53.77 -11.69
C ASP A 157 -1.31 -53.62 -10.88
N GLY A 158 -1.32 -52.90 -9.75
CA GLY A 158 -0.18 -52.78 -8.84
C GLY A 158 0.24 -54.12 -8.16
N TRP A 159 -0.72 -55.00 -7.87
CA TRP A 159 -0.38 -56.32 -7.36
C TRP A 159 0.30 -57.20 -8.42
N LYS A 160 -0.10 -57.06 -9.68
CA LYS A 160 0.53 -57.77 -10.78
C LYS A 160 1.98 -57.35 -10.94
N ASP A 161 2.22 -56.00 -10.90
CA ASP A 161 3.55 -55.45 -10.97
C ASP A 161 4.44 -55.86 -9.75
N TYR A 162 3.80 -56.05 -8.58
CA TYR A 162 4.47 -56.58 -7.38
C TYR A 162 5.00 -58.03 -7.56
N TYR A 163 4.14 -58.91 -8.07
CA TYR A 163 4.56 -60.32 -8.28
C TYR A 163 5.61 -60.45 -9.39
N ASP A 164 5.53 -59.65 -10.44
CA ASP A 164 6.53 -59.58 -11.49
C ASP A 164 7.90 -59.06 -10.93
N GLY A 165 7.87 -58.14 -9.96
CA GLY A 165 9.07 -57.63 -9.25
C GLY A 165 9.65 -58.62 -8.23
N GLU A 166 8.81 -59.43 -7.57
CA GLU A 166 9.24 -60.51 -6.67
C GLU A 166 9.95 -61.62 -7.44
N GLU A 167 9.49 -61.92 -8.66
CA GLU A 167 10.17 -62.86 -9.57
C GLU A 167 11.54 -62.33 -10.01
N GLN A 168 11.65 -61.03 -10.33
CA GLN A 168 12.90 -60.38 -10.66
C GLN A 168 13.86 -60.31 -9.45
N TYR A 169 13.34 -60.12 -8.24
CA TYR A 169 14.15 -60.15 -7.02
C TYR A 169 14.68 -61.56 -6.73
N ALA A 170 13.83 -62.58 -6.93
CA ALA A 170 14.24 -64.00 -6.78
C ALA A 170 15.34 -64.36 -7.81
N ASP A 171 15.18 -63.89 -9.04
CA ASP A 171 16.20 -64.07 -10.09
C ASP A 171 17.49 -63.31 -9.76
N GLY A 172 17.40 -62.09 -9.25
CA GLY A 172 18.56 -61.27 -8.79
C GLY A 172 19.26 -61.91 -7.58
N VAL A 173 18.56 -62.54 -6.65
CA VAL A 173 19.14 -63.30 -5.52
C VAL A 173 19.84 -64.56 -6.03
N LYS A 174 19.33 -65.17 -7.06
CA LYS A 174 19.96 -66.32 -7.70
C LYS A 174 21.24 -65.91 -8.43
N GLU A 175 21.20 -64.79 -9.19
CA GLU A 175 22.40 -64.20 -9.81
C GLU A 175 23.46 -63.81 -8.76
N LEU A 176 23.00 -63.24 -7.63
CA LEU A 176 23.89 -62.91 -6.53
C LEU A 176 24.51 -64.12 -5.87
N SER A 177 23.72 -65.24 -5.77
CA SER A 177 24.21 -66.52 -5.25
C SER A 177 25.21 -67.19 -6.20
N ASP A 178 24.96 -67.03 -7.51
CA ASP A 178 25.89 -67.55 -8.54
C ASP A 178 27.19 -66.74 -8.58
N ALA A 179 27.09 -65.38 -8.43
CA ALA A 179 28.26 -64.50 -8.31
C ALA A 179 29.06 -64.77 -7.02
N TYR A 180 28.39 -65.11 -5.93
CA TYR A 180 29.02 -65.53 -4.68
C TYR A 180 29.76 -66.88 -4.81
N THR A 181 29.19 -67.80 -5.60
CA THR A 181 29.85 -69.10 -5.91
C THR A 181 31.07 -68.86 -6.79
N GLU A 182 30.98 -67.99 -7.79
CA GLU A 182 32.07 -67.61 -8.66
C GLU A 182 33.17 -66.89 -7.88
N LEU A 183 32.86 -66.07 -6.88
CA LEU A 183 33.79 -65.42 -5.98
C LEU A 183 34.52 -66.47 -5.08
N THR A 184 33.76 -67.53 -4.65
CA THR A 184 34.29 -68.61 -3.80
C THR A 184 35.20 -69.55 -4.62
N ASP A 185 34.86 -69.72 -5.90
CA ASP A 185 35.75 -70.44 -6.84
C ASP A 185 36.96 -69.57 -7.21
N GLY A 186 36.84 -68.24 -7.22
CA GLY A 186 37.94 -67.28 -7.42
C GLY A 186 38.89 -67.20 -6.23
N GLU A 187 38.51 -67.62 -5.02
CA GLU A 187 39.38 -67.76 -3.85
C GLU A 187 40.43 -68.93 -4.09
N ARG A 188 40.05 -69.86 -4.92
CA ARG A 188 40.95 -70.97 -5.29
C ARG A 188 42.12 -70.49 -6.13
N ASP A 189 42.00 -69.43 -6.92
CA ASP A 189 43.05 -68.82 -7.70
C ASP A 189 43.58 -67.52 -7.07
N TYR A 190 43.66 -67.47 -5.78
CA TYR A 190 43.98 -66.32 -4.94
C TYR A 190 45.17 -65.46 -5.36
N ARG A 191 46.15 -66.05 -6.00
CA ARG A 191 47.37 -65.34 -6.48
C ARG A 191 47.19 -64.64 -7.84
N LYS A 192 46.21 -65.02 -8.61
CA LYS A 192 45.89 -64.43 -9.91
C LYS A 192 44.89 -63.34 -9.85
N GLY A 193 43.96 -63.41 -8.92
CA GLY A 193 42.79 -62.54 -8.80
C GLY A 193 42.97 -61.26 -7.96
N LEU A 194 44.16 -60.97 -7.44
CA LEU A 194 44.33 -59.80 -6.58
C LEU A 194 44.12 -58.45 -7.32
N ARG A 195 44.33 -58.41 -8.63
CA ARG A 195 44.00 -57.26 -9.48
C ARG A 195 42.50 -57.22 -9.80
N GLU A 196 41.92 -58.36 -10.14
CA GLU A 196 40.45 -58.50 -10.40
C GLU A 196 39.63 -58.24 -9.15
N TYR A 197 40.19 -58.58 -7.96
CA TYR A 197 39.52 -58.23 -6.68
C TYR A 197 39.53 -56.75 -6.38
N ALA A 198 40.62 -56.04 -6.74
CA ALA A 198 40.62 -54.55 -6.54
C ALA A 198 39.69 -53.85 -7.48
N ASP A 199 39.57 -54.28 -8.74
CA ASP A 199 38.65 -53.74 -9.73
C ASP A 199 37.19 -54.09 -9.37
N GLY A 200 36.92 -55.33 -8.91
CA GLY A 200 35.61 -55.74 -8.47
C GLY A 200 35.16 -55.07 -7.19
N LYS A 201 36.10 -54.73 -6.30
CA LYS A 201 35.79 -53.96 -5.09
C LYS A 201 35.40 -52.51 -5.42
N ALA A 202 36.10 -51.88 -6.36
CA ALA A 202 35.74 -50.54 -6.84
C ALA A 202 34.35 -50.54 -7.48
N GLU A 203 34.03 -51.57 -8.26
CA GLU A 203 32.67 -51.69 -8.85
C GLU A 203 31.57 -51.98 -7.84
N VAL A 204 31.89 -52.70 -6.76
CA VAL A 204 30.94 -52.92 -5.64
C VAL A 204 30.78 -51.66 -4.79
N ASP A 205 31.85 -50.93 -4.53
CA ASP A 205 31.82 -49.68 -3.80
C ASP A 205 31.03 -48.61 -4.60
N GLU A 206 31.16 -48.58 -5.93
CA GLU A 206 30.36 -47.73 -6.82
C GLU A 206 28.85 -48.12 -6.80
N LYS A 207 28.56 -49.43 -6.87
CA LYS A 207 27.17 -49.93 -6.77
C LYS A 207 26.54 -49.70 -5.40
N ILE A 208 27.34 -49.73 -4.33
CA ILE A 208 26.88 -49.40 -2.98
C ILE A 208 26.58 -47.89 -2.86
N ALA A 209 27.43 -47.05 -3.43
CA ALA A 209 27.19 -45.62 -3.47
C ALA A 209 25.92 -45.29 -4.28
N ASP A 210 25.74 -45.88 -5.44
CA ASP A 210 24.55 -45.76 -6.28
C ASP A 210 23.26 -46.27 -5.56
N ALA A 211 23.37 -47.40 -4.82
CA ALA A 211 22.28 -47.92 -4.01
C ALA A 211 21.97 -47.04 -2.78
N GLN A 212 22.96 -46.39 -2.18
CA GLN A 212 22.75 -45.43 -1.10
C GLN A 212 22.09 -44.15 -1.60
N GLU A 213 22.50 -43.68 -2.78
CA GLU A 213 21.81 -42.53 -3.43
C GLU A 213 20.36 -42.85 -3.71
N LYS A 214 20.06 -44.04 -4.24
CA LYS A 214 18.67 -44.49 -4.50
C LYS A 214 17.85 -44.66 -3.23
N ILE A 215 18.45 -45.13 -2.14
CA ILE A 215 17.78 -45.21 -0.83
C ILE A 215 17.48 -43.81 -0.28
N THR A 216 18.39 -42.88 -0.48
CA THR A 216 18.20 -41.49 -0.06
C THR A 216 17.07 -40.82 -0.85
N ASP A 217 17.03 -41.03 -2.17
CA ASP A 217 15.94 -40.55 -3.02
C ASP A 217 14.58 -41.19 -2.67
N ALA A 218 14.59 -42.50 -2.36
CA ALA A 218 13.38 -43.17 -1.93
C ALA A 218 12.87 -42.65 -0.56
N ARG A 219 13.80 -42.38 0.36
CA ARG A 219 13.43 -41.74 1.65
C ARG A 219 12.85 -40.34 1.48
N ARG A 220 13.41 -39.54 0.55
CA ARG A 220 12.86 -38.25 0.19
C ARG A 220 11.42 -38.37 -0.33
N LYS A 221 11.22 -39.28 -1.30
CA LYS A 221 9.90 -39.53 -1.87
C LYS A 221 8.88 -40.00 -0.81
N VAL A 222 9.33 -40.74 0.18
CA VAL A 222 8.47 -41.16 1.31
C VAL A 222 8.20 -39.99 2.26
N ALA A 223 9.19 -39.11 2.48
CA ALA A 223 8.99 -37.90 3.28
C ALA A 223 8.08 -36.89 2.58
N ASP A 224 8.06 -36.89 1.23
CA ASP A 224 7.17 -36.04 0.42
C ASP A 224 5.71 -36.56 0.33
N ILE A 225 5.42 -37.74 0.89
CA ILE A 225 4.06 -38.27 0.92
C ILE A 225 3.33 -37.66 2.11
N ASP A 226 2.88 -36.44 1.89
CA ASP A 226 1.93 -35.84 2.83
C ASP A 226 0.58 -36.55 2.80
N SER A 227 -0.07 -36.61 3.95
CA SER A 227 -1.45 -37.02 4.01
C SER A 227 -2.27 -36.12 3.08
N CYS A 228 -3.06 -36.75 2.19
CA CYS A 228 -3.89 -36.00 1.24
C CYS A 228 -4.85 -35.09 1.99
N GLU A 229 -4.47 -33.83 2.13
CA GLU A 229 -5.35 -32.83 2.71
C GLU A 229 -6.22 -32.19 1.62
N TRP A 230 -7.53 -32.20 1.86
CA TRP A 230 -8.49 -31.57 0.96
C TRP A 230 -8.63 -30.10 1.34
N TYR A 231 -8.08 -29.22 0.54
CA TYR A 231 -8.29 -27.80 0.69
C TYR A 231 -9.46 -27.34 -0.17
N ILE A 232 -10.57 -27.00 0.48
CA ILE A 232 -11.73 -26.41 -0.20
C ILE A 232 -11.62 -24.90 -0.10
N PHE A 233 -11.03 -24.29 -1.11
CA PHE A 233 -10.89 -22.84 -1.16
C PHE A 233 -12.14 -22.18 -1.73
N SER A 234 -12.82 -21.39 -0.92
CA SER A 234 -13.81 -20.43 -1.41
C SER A 234 -13.09 -19.20 -2.01
N ARG A 235 -13.82 -18.30 -2.67
CA ARG A 235 -13.23 -17.05 -3.17
C ARG A 235 -12.62 -16.19 -2.06
N SER A 236 -13.10 -16.33 -0.83
CA SER A 236 -12.57 -15.59 0.33
C SER A 236 -11.18 -16.04 0.77
N TYR A 237 -10.71 -17.20 0.33
CA TYR A 237 -9.33 -17.64 0.56
C TYR A 237 -8.35 -17.15 -0.51
N ASN A 238 -8.85 -16.55 -1.59
CA ASN A 238 -7.96 -15.94 -2.58
C ASN A 238 -7.54 -14.53 -2.12
N PRO A 239 -6.26 -14.32 -1.76
CA PRO A 239 -5.79 -13.03 -1.24
C PRO A 239 -6.00 -11.87 -2.22
N GLY A 240 -5.89 -12.12 -3.53
CA GLY A 240 -6.16 -11.10 -4.55
C GLY A 240 -7.62 -10.67 -4.58
N TYR A 241 -8.56 -11.60 -4.40
CA TYR A 241 -9.99 -11.30 -4.38
C TYR A 241 -10.41 -10.55 -3.11
N THR A 242 -9.94 -11.03 -1.95
CA THR A 242 -10.24 -10.40 -0.65
C THR A 242 -9.56 -9.05 -0.51
N GLY A 243 -8.29 -8.95 -0.95
CA GLY A 243 -7.54 -7.71 -0.96
C GLY A 243 -8.20 -6.62 -1.83
N PHE A 244 -8.66 -6.98 -3.04
CA PHE A 244 -9.40 -6.04 -3.88
C PHE A 244 -10.70 -5.55 -3.21
N GLY A 245 -11.44 -6.45 -2.55
CA GLY A 245 -12.64 -6.09 -1.80
C GLY A 245 -12.34 -5.12 -0.65
N GLN A 246 -11.32 -5.40 0.13
CA GLN A 246 -10.87 -4.54 1.22
C GLN A 246 -10.41 -3.16 0.71
N ASP A 247 -9.69 -3.10 -0.40
CA ASP A 247 -9.25 -1.86 -1.02
C ASP A 247 -10.44 -1.01 -1.51
N ALA A 248 -11.46 -1.66 -2.08
CA ALA A 248 -12.69 -0.99 -2.45
C ALA A 248 -13.41 -0.39 -1.22
N ASP A 249 -13.51 -1.14 -0.13
CA ASP A 249 -14.11 -0.67 1.14
C ASP A 249 -13.32 0.50 1.75
N ARG A 250 -11.99 0.49 1.67
CA ARG A 250 -11.15 1.61 2.10
C ARG A 250 -11.39 2.86 1.28
N MET A 251 -11.49 2.73 -0.04
CA MET A 251 -11.84 3.85 -0.91
C MET A 251 -13.24 4.39 -0.59
N ALA A 252 -14.19 3.52 -0.28
CA ALA A 252 -15.52 3.93 0.15
C ALA A 252 -15.48 4.71 1.49
N ASN A 253 -14.65 4.28 2.44
CA ASN A 253 -14.45 4.99 3.71
C ASN A 253 -13.83 6.37 3.50
N LEU A 254 -12.77 6.49 2.69
CA LEU A 254 -12.17 7.78 2.31
C LEU A 254 -13.19 8.68 1.60
N ALA A 255 -13.95 8.12 0.66
CA ALA A 255 -14.98 8.83 -0.08
C ALA A 255 -16.14 9.32 0.82
N SER A 256 -16.34 8.72 1.99
CA SER A 256 -17.37 9.15 2.95
C SER A 256 -16.93 10.34 3.79
N VAL A 257 -15.67 10.42 4.19
CA VAL A 257 -15.15 11.38 5.18
C VAL A 257 -14.63 12.66 4.56
N LEU A 258 -13.80 12.54 3.52
CA LEU A 258 -13.21 13.73 2.88
C LEU A 258 -14.26 14.74 2.38
N PRO A 259 -15.34 14.33 1.70
CA PRO A 259 -16.37 15.26 1.25
C PRO A 259 -17.02 16.05 2.38
N ILE A 260 -17.21 15.46 3.56
CA ILE A 260 -17.81 16.14 4.70
C ILE A 260 -17.02 17.41 5.05
N ILE A 261 -15.69 17.31 5.09
CA ILE A 261 -14.82 18.45 5.41
C ILE A 261 -14.89 19.50 4.31
N PHE A 262 -14.83 19.07 3.04
CA PHE A 262 -14.98 19.99 1.90
C PHE A 262 -16.34 20.70 1.92
N PHE A 263 -17.43 20.00 2.20
CA PHE A 263 -18.76 20.59 2.33
C PHE A 263 -18.87 21.55 3.51
N LEU A 264 -18.28 21.23 4.66
CA LEU A 264 -18.24 22.13 5.81
C LEU A 264 -17.53 23.44 5.49
N VAL A 265 -16.39 23.35 4.82
CA VAL A 265 -15.65 24.55 4.39
C VAL A 265 -16.44 25.33 3.32
N ALA A 266 -17.04 24.64 2.36
CA ALA A 266 -17.90 25.27 1.34
C ALA A 266 -19.11 25.95 1.97
N ALA A 267 -19.77 25.31 2.95
CA ALA A 267 -20.88 25.91 3.72
C ALA A 267 -20.43 27.16 4.45
N LEU A 268 -19.24 27.11 5.07
CA LEU A 268 -18.71 28.28 5.79
C LEU A 268 -18.43 29.46 4.84
N VAL A 269 -17.84 29.18 3.67
CA VAL A 269 -17.60 30.19 2.62
C VAL A 269 -18.93 30.76 2.10
N CYS A 270 -19.89 29.89 1.82
CA CYS A 270 -21.23 30.30 1.39
C CYS A 270 -21.93 31.15 2.46
N LEU A 271 -21.92 30.70 3.72
CA LEU A 271 -22.51 31.41 4.83
C LEU A 271 -21.88 32.80 5.00
N THR A 272 -20.56 32.92 4.92
CA THR A 272 -19.86 34.20 5.03
C THR A 272 -20.27 35.14 3.90
N THR A 273 -20.23 34.64 2.67
CA THR A 273 -20.54 35.43 1.46
C THR A 273 -21.99 35.84 1.44
N MET A 274 -22.92 34.94 1.77
CA MET A 274 -24.36 35.23 1.77
C MET A 274 -24.76 36.13 2.93
N THR A 275 -24.18 35.95 4.12
CA THR A 275 -24.41 36.86 5.24
C THR A 275 -24.04 38.29 4.85
N ARG A 276 -22.91 38.47 4.21
CA ARG A 276 -22.46 39.76 3.72
C ARG A 276 -23.37 40.33 2.65
N MET A 277 -23.73 39.57 1.62
CA MET A 277 -24.60 39.98 0.54
C MET A 277 -25.95 40.44 1.08
N VAL A 278 -26.51 39.69 2.03
CA VAL A 278 -27.78 40.04 2.72
C VAL A 278 -27.62 41.30 3.55
N GLU A 279 -26.48 41.50 4.23
CA GLU A 279 -26.22 42.71 5.00
C GLU A 279 -26.04 43.94 4.11
N GLU A 280 -25.36 43.84 2.96
CA GLU A 280 -25.21 44.91 1.98
C GLU A 280 -26.57 45.35 1.41
N GLN A 281 -27.49 44.44 1.19
CA GLN A 281 -28.82 44.70 0.64
C GLN A 281 -29.88 44.92 1.73
N ARG A 282 -29.48 45.15 2.97
CA ARG A 282 -30.36 45.25 4.14
C ARG A 282 -31.47 46.29 3.97
N VAL A 283 -31.14 47.45 3.40
CA VAL A 283 -32.12 48.52 3.15
C VAL A 283 -33.18 48.10 2.15
N GLN A 284 -32.76 47.42 1.05
CA GLN A 284 -33.69 46.88 0.06
C GLN A 284 -34.57 45.79 0.66
N ILE A 285 -34.00 44.91 1.48
CA ILE A 285 -34.74 43.88 2.23
C ILE A 285 -35.76 44.53 3.15
N GLY A 286 -35.38 45.61 3.85
CA GLY A 286 -36.24 46.37 4.73
C GLY A 286 -37.43 47.00 3.98
N ALA A 287 -37.16 47.61 2.81
CA ALA A 287 -38.16 48.17 1.92
C ALA A 287 -39.15 47.12 1.41
N LEU A 288 -38.65 45.97 0.88
CA LEU A 288 -39.50 44.88 0.42
C LEU A 288 -40.38 44.32 1.55
N LYS A 289 -39.81 44.19 2.76
CA LYS A 289 -40.53 43.72 3.92
C LYS A 289 -41.59 44.75 4.39
N ALA A 290 -41.32 46.05 4.27
CA ALA A 290 -42.27 47.10 4.56
C ALA A 290 -43.42 47.13 3.56
N LEU A 291 -43.17 46.77 2.28
CA LEU A 291 -44.17 46.60 1.22
C LEU A 291 -45.00 45.32 1.36
N GLY A 292 -44.74 44.48 2.41
CA GLY A 292 -45.56 43.31 2.69
C GLY A 292 -45.09 42.01 2.05
N TYR A 293 -43.92 41.98 1.40
CA TYR A 293 -43.38 40.72 0.85
C TYR A 293 -43.06 39.73 1.96
N SER A 294 -43.42 38.47 1.72
CA SER A 294 -43.14 37.37 2.68
C SER A 294 -41.64 37.12 2.84
N ARG A 295 -41.26 36.61 4.01
CA ARG A 295 -39.84 36.25 4.27
C ARG A 295 -39.31 35.27 3.25
N LEU A 296 -40.13 34.31 2.81
CA LEU A 296 -39.73 33.30 1.80
C LEU A 296 -39.57 33.96 0.42
N SER A 297 -40.45 34.87 0.02
CA SER A 297 -40.36 35.56 -1.26
C SER A 297 -39.08 36.41 -1.35
N ILE A 298 -38.70 37.08 -0.27
CA ILE A 298 -37.45 37.84 -0.21
C ILE A 298 -36.23 36.91 -0.23
N SER A 299 -36.32 35.79 0.51
CA SER A 299 -35.21 34.81 0.57
C SER A 299 -34.93 34.14 -0.79
N TRP A 300 -35.97 33.99 -1.63
CA TRP A 300 -35.84 33.27 -2.91
C TRP A 300 -34.79 33.86 -3.84
N LYS A 301 -34.66 35.20 -3.86
CA LYS A 301 -33.61 35.89 -4.60
C LYS A 301 -32.19 35.43 -4.16
N TYR A 302 -31.99 35.36 -2.85
CA TYR A 302 -30.67 34.97 -2.28
C TYR A 302 -30.41 33.47 -2.41
N ILE A 303 -31.48 32.67 -2.29
CA ILE A 303 -31.41 31.23 -2.54
C ILE A 303 -30.95 30.97 -3.98
N GLY A 304 -31.50 31.73 -4.95
CA GLY A 304 -31.07 31.64 -6.35
C GLY A 304 -29.57 31.93 -6.55
N TYR A 305 -29.05 32.93 -5.82
CA TYR A 305 -27.60 33.24 -5.85
C TYR A 305 -26.73 32.14 -5.21
N GLY A 306 -27.22 31.41 -4.24
CA GLY A 306 -26.53 30.25 -3.66
C GLY A 306 -26.69 29.00 -4.51
N LEU A 307 -27.89 28.78 -5.03
CA LEU A 307 -28.26 27.57 -5.76
C LEU A 307 -27.59 27.48 -7.13
N LEU A 308 -27.61 28.58 -7.93
CA LEU A 308 -27.09 28.55 -9.29
C LEU A 308 -25.59 28.22 -9.34
N PRO A 309 -24.69 28.89 -8.60
CA PRO A 309 -23.27 28.53 -8.59
C PRO A 309 -23.02 27.13 -8.03
N SER A 310 -23.83 26.71 -7.04
CA SER A 310 -23.72 25.38 -6.44
C SER A 310 -24.11 24.28 -7.44
N LEU A 311 -25.17 24.51 -8.21
CA LEU A 311 -25.58 23.58 -9.27
C LEU A 311 -24.52 23.49 -10.36
N VAL A 312 -24.08 24.64 -10.88
CA VAL A 312 -23.04 24.68 -11.93
C VAL A 312 -21.75 24.08 -11.42
N GLY A 313 -21.30 24.45 -10.21
CA GLY A 313 -20.10 23.89 -9.60
C GLY A 313 -20.23 22.40 -9.31
N GLY A 314 -21.41 21.95 -8.86
CA GLY A 314 -21.70 20.53 -8.64
C GLY A 314 -21.64 19.72 -9.92
N VAL A 315 -22.25 20.20 -11.02
CA VAL A 315 -22.18 19.53 -12.33
C VAL A 315 -20.76 19.52 -12.88
N LEU A 316 -20.05 20.65 -12.83
CA LEU A 316 -18.65 20.71 -13.27
C LEU A 316 -17.75 19.80 -12.43
N GLY A 317 -17.94 19.82 -11.10
CA GLY A 317 -17.20 18.94 -10.19
C GLY A 317 -17.47 17.46 -10.49
N LEU A 318 -18.72 17.13 -10.83
CA LEU A 318 -19.11 15.78 -11.20
C LEU A 318 -18.45 15.32 -12.50
N VAL A 319 -18.46 16.17 -13.55
CA VAL A 319 -17.82 15.88 -14.83
C VAL A 319 -16.31 15.71 -14.65
N ILE A 320 -15.66 16.63 -13.94
CA ILE A 320 -14.21 16.54 -13.68
C ILE A 320 -13.92 15.30 -12.81
N GLY A 321 -14.75 15.06 -11.79
CA GLY A 321 -14.61 13.93 -10.89
C GLY A 321 -14.68 12.58 -11.61
N TYR A 322 -15.67 12.40 -12.50
CA TYR A 322 -15.81 11.17 -13.28
C TYR A 322 -14.69 10.93 -14.28
N ILE A 323 -14.09 11.99 -14.83
CA ILE A 323 -12.99 11.86 -15.78
C ILE A 323 -11.66 11.60 -15.04
N LEU A 324 -11.42 12.31 -13.95
CA LEU A 324 -10.12 12.34 -13.28
C LEU A 324 -9.94 11.20 -12.27
N PHE A 325 -10.81 11.10 -11.28
CA PHE A 325 -10.60 10.20 -10.14
C PHE A 325 -10.65 8.71 -10.49
N PRO A 326 -11.63 8.19 -11.26
CA PRO A 326 -11.65 6.77 -11.58
C PRO A 326 -10.42 6.35 -12.36
N LYS A 327 -10.00 7.15 -13.35
CA LYS A 327 -8.80 6.84 -14.12
C LYS A 327 -7.53 6.81 -13.28
N MET A 328 -7.42 7.74 -12.33
CA MET A 328 -6.28 7.83 -11.43
C MET A 328 -6.22 6.67 -10.44
N ILE A 329 -7.33 6.38 -9.79
CA ILE A 329 -7.45 5.28 -8.85
C ILE A 329 -7.20 3.96 -9.58
N PHE A 330 -7.80 3.78 -10.75
CA PHE A 330 -7.61 2.60 -11.57
C PHE A 330 -6.14 2.40 -11.96
N THR A 331 -5.44 3.45 -12.40
CA THR A 331 -4.01 3.36 -12.72
C THR A 331 -3.16 2.99 -11.50
N ALA A 332 -3.54 3.45 -10.31
CA ALA A 332 -2.87 3.06 -9.08
C ALA A 332 -3.10 1.56 -8.77
N TYR A 333 -4.31 1.05 -8.97
CA TYR A 333 -4.65 -0.35 -8.68
C TYR A 333 -4.21 -1.35 -9.76
N GLN A 334 -4.07 -0.94 -11.03
CA GLN A 334 -3.53 -1.79 -12.12
C GLN A 334 -2.16 -2.36 -11.82
N ILE A 335 -1.47 -1.85 -10.85
CA ILE A 335 -0.16 -2.26 -10.42
C ILE A 335 -0.23 -3.48 -9.51
N MET A 336 -1.26 -3.50 -8.66
CA MET A 336 -1.47 -4.58 -7.69
C MET A 336 -2.36 -5.69 -8.26
N TYR A 337 -3.25 -5.32 -9.19
CA TYR A 337 -4.27 -6.22 -9.74
C TYR A 337 -4.24 -6.18 -11.26
N GLN A 338 -4.27 -7.33 -11.88
CA GLN A 338 -4.46 -7.45 -13.32
C GLN A 338 -5.95 -7.25 -13.62
N MET A 339 -6.30 -6.03 -14.01
CA MET A 339 -7.69 -5.64 -14.27
C MET A 339 -7.91 -5.38 -15.76
N PRO A 340 -9.13 -5.68 -16.29
CA PRO A 340 -9.52 -5.27 -17.63
C PRO A 340 -9.58 -3.74 -17.75
N ASP A 341 -9.68 -3.21 -18.95
CA ASP A 341 -9.79 -1.78 -19.18
C ASP A 341 -10.96 -1.16 -18.40
N ILE A 342 -10.75 0.06 -17.88
CA ILE A 342 -11.77 0.74 -17.10
C ILE A 342 -12.96 1.13 -17.96
N GLU A 343 -14.15 0.67 -17.60
CA GLU A 343 -15.41 1.17 -18.12
C GLU A 343 -15.96 2.28 -17.21
N LEU A 344 -15.98 3.50 -17.71
CA LEU A 344 -16.52 4.63 -16.96
C LEU A 344 -18.03 4.58 -16.94
N HIS A 345 -18.62 4.18 -15.83
CA HIS A 345 -20.05 4.19 -15.62
C HIS A 345 -20.47 5.41 -14.79
N ALA A 346 -21.47 6.12 -15.26
CA ALA A 346 -22.08 7.20 -14.50
C ALA A 346 -23.16 6.64 -13.55
N TYR A 347 -22.84 6.61 -12.27
CA TYR A 347 -23.78 6.20 -11.21
C TYR A 347 -24.72 7.36 -10.90
N THR A 348 -25.97 7.25 -11.36
CA THR A 348 -26.97 8.32 -11.25
C THR A 348 -27.38 8.63 -9.81
N ASP A 349 -27.44 7.61 -8.96
CA ASP A 349 -27.75 7.72 -7.53
C ASP A 349 -26.68 8.51 -6.75
N ILE A 350 -25.40 8.14 -6.94
CA ILE A 350 -24.26 8.82 -6.32
C ILE A 350 -24.13 10.25 -6.87
N SER A 351 -24.31 10.42 -8.19
CA SER A 351 -24.25 11.72 -8.86
C SER A 351 -25.32 12.65 -8.35
N LEU A 352 -26.55 12.16 -8.27
CA LEU A 352 -27.69 12.93 -7.78
C LEU A 352 -27.50 13.28 -6.29
N PHE A 353 -27.09 12.31 -5.48
CA PHE A 353 -26.82 12.54 -4.06
C PHE A 353 -25.74 13.60 -3.85
N SER A 354 -24.63 13.54 -4.60
CA SER A 354 -23.52 14.47 -4.48
C SER A 354 -23.92 15.90 -4.85
N VAL A 355 -24.65 16.07 -5.97
CA VAL A 355 -25.15 17.38 -6.38
C VAL A 355 -26.19 17.89 -5.40
N LEU A 356 -27.12 17.05 -4.95
CA LEU A 356 -28.12 17.43 -3.93
C LEU A 356 -27.48 17.83 -2.61
N ALA A 357 -26.44 17.09 -2.16
CA ALA A 357 -25.69 17.41 -0.95
C ALA A 357 -24.99 18.78 -1.08
N ALA A 358 -24.34 19.07 -2.21
CA ALA A 358 -23.73 20.36 -2.48
C ALA A 358 -24.76 21.51 -2.48
N VAL A 359 -25.85 21.30 -3.19
CA VAL A 359 -26.97 22.29 -3.25
C VAL A 359 -27.62 22.46 -1.88
N ALA A 360 -27.88 21.39 -1.15
CA ALA A 360 -28.43 21.44 0.19
C ALA A 360 -27.53 22.21 1.15
N CYS A 361 -26.23 21.90 1.15
CA CYS A 361 -25.21 22.54 1.98
C CYS A 361 -25.21 24.08 1.79
N THR A 362 -25.16 24.55 0.54
CA THR A 362 -25.14 25.96 0.21
C THR A 362 -26.48 26.61 0.40
N THR A 363 -27.61 25.94 0.12
CA THR A 363 -28.96 26.43 0.29
C THR A 363 -29.29 26.61 1.78
N VAL A 364 -28.94 25.65 2.62
CA VAL A 364 -29.10 25.74 4.09
C VAL A 364 -28.29 26.91 4.65
N ALA A 365 -27.01 27.04 4.23
CA ALA A 365 -26.18 28.18 4.66
C ALA A 365 -26.76 29.52 4.24
N THR A 366 -27.26 29.63 3.01
CA THR A 366 -27.91 30.82 2.46
C THR A 366 -29.20 31.13 3.23
N LEU A 367 -30.04 30.11 3.44
CA LEU A 367 -31.32 30.29 4.17
C LEU A 367 -31.06 30.74 5.60
N TRP A 368 -30.06 30.15 6.28
CA TRP A 368 -29.67 30.59 7.62
C TRP A 368 -29.26 32.06 7.65
N ALA A 369 -28.40 32.49 6.69
CA ALA A 369 -27.96 33.87 6.57
C ALA A 369 -29.15 34.83 6.35
N CYS A 370 -30.06 34.45 5.44
CA CYS A 370 -31.27 35.25 5.16
C CYS A 370 -32.21 35.32 6.35
N LEU A 371 -32.56 34.21 6.97
CA LEU A 371 -33.50 34.15 8.08
C LEU A 371 -32.98 34.92 9.29
N ALA A 372 -31.68 34.93 9.54
CA ALA A 372 -31.06 35.71 10.60
C ALA A 372 -31.36 37.22 10.45
N THR A 373 -31.24 37.76 9.24
CA THR A 373 -31.51 39.16 8.93
C THR A 373 -33.01 39.45 8.83
N LEU A 374 -33.77 38.54 8.22
CA LEU A 374 -35.23 38.69 8.06
C LEU A 374 -36.02 38.59 9.38
N ARG A 375 -35.41 38.20 10.48
CA ARG A 375 -36.02 38.26 11.82
C ARG A 375 -36.12 39.70 12.32
N GLU A 376 -35.27 40.62 11.85
CA GLU A 376 -35.28 42.02 12.24
C GLU A 376 -36.55 42.73 11.69
N THR A 377 -37.01 43.78 12.36
CA THR A 377 -38.16 44.60 11.90
C THR A 377 -37.78 45.44 10.69
N PRO A 378 -38.73 45.79 9.78
CA PRO A 378 -38.45 46.64 8.62
C PRO A 378 -37.76 47.96 9.00
N ALA A 379 -38.25 48.61 10.06
CA ALA A 379 -37.68 49.87 10.55
C ALA A 379 -36.21 49.71 11.02
N SER A 380 -35.87 48.57 11.62
CA SER A 380 -34.47 48.30 12.04
C SER A 380 -33.58 47.99 10.86
N LEU A 381 -34.11 47.37 9.80
CA LEU A 381 -33.38 47.03 8.58
C LEU A 381 -33.05 48.29 7.76
N MET A 382 -33.92 49.28 7.74
CA MET A 382 -33.72 50.53 7.00
C MET A 382 -32.85 51.53 7.72
N ARG A 383 -32.60 51.36 9.03
CA ARG A 383 -31.66 52.19 9.77
C ARG A 383 -30.23 51.70 9.65
N PRO A 384 -29.28 52.66 9.53
CA PRO A 384 -27.85 52.28 9.63
C PRO A 384 -27.60 51.57 10.97
N ARG A 385 -26.83 50.47 10.95
CA ARG A 385 -26.43 49.81 12.21
C ARG A 385 -25.58 50.76 13.05
N THR A 386 -26.02 51.00 14.28
CA THR A 386 -25.18 51.69 15.24
C THR A 386 -23.91 50.88 15.49
N PRO A 387 -22.74 51.51 15.47
CA PRO A 387 -21.49 50.82 15.76
C PRO A 387 -21.56 50.13 17.12
N LYS A 388 -21.24 48.85 17.17
CA LYS A 388 -21.21 48.10 18.44
C LYS A 388 -20.22 48.77 19.39
N ALA A 389 -20.67 49.09 20.61
CA ALA A 389 -19.82 49.61 21.66
C ALA A 389 -18.63 48.66 21.89
N GLY A 390 -17.42 49.18 21.93
CA GLY A 390 -16.20 48.41 22.15
C GLY A 390 -16.21 47.74 23.52
N LYS A 391 -16.26 46.41 23.55
CA LYS A 391 -16.02 45.63 24.77
C LYS A 391 -14.49 45.50 25.00
N ARG A 392 -14.09 45.45 26.25
CA ARG A 392 -12.69 45.13 26.58
C ARG A 392 -12.26 43.76 26.00
N VAL A 393 -11.10 43.71 25.39
CA VAL A 393 -10.58 42.51 24.78
C VAL A 393 -9.83 41.70 25.81
N PHE A 394 -9.83 40.38 25.69
CA PHE A 394 -9.09 39.47 26.60
C PHE A 394 -7.60 39.87 26.79
N LEU A 395 -6.94 40.33 25.71
CA LEU A 395 -5.54 40.80 25.79
C LEU A 395 -5.40 42.03 26.71
N GLU A 396 -6.44 42.84 26.94
CA GLU A 396 -6.38 44.00 27.85
C GLU A 396 -6.25 43.59 29.31
N TYR A 397 -6.65 42.36 29.66
CA TYR A 397 -6.50 41.79 31.01
C TYR A 397 -5.05 41.38 31.28
N ILE A 398 -4.26 41.06 30.22
CA ILE A 398 -2.85 40.75 30.33
C ILE A 398 -2.03 42.04 30.26
N LYS A 399 -2.05 42.77 31.38
CA LYS A 399 -1.45 44.14 31.49
C LYS A 399 0.02 44.24 30.97
N PRO A 400 0.97 43.27 31.24
CA PRO A 400 2.35 43.42 30.79
C PRO A 400 2.46 43.32 29.26
N LEU A 401 1.70 42.42 28.64
CA LEU A 401 1.67 42.25 27.17
C LEU A 401 1.05 43.46 26.50
N TRP A 402 -0.12 43.93 27.02
CA TRP A 402 -0.82 45.07 26.48
C TRP A 402 0.00 46.37 26.53
N ARG A 403 0.79 46.60 27.58
CA ARG A 403 1.66 47.78 27.69
C ARG A 403 2.76 47.77 26.64
N ARG A 404 3.33 46.63 26.32
CA ARG A 404 4.41 46.46 25.32
C ARG A 404 3.95 46.58 23.87
N MET A 405 2.66 46.37 23.60
CA MET A 405 2.11 46.49 22.25
C MET A 405 2.07 47.92 21.77
N SER A 406 2.49 48.14 20.49
CA SER A 406 2.33 49.44 19.83
C SER A 406 0.83 49.78 19.66
N PHE A 407 0.55 51.05 19.44
CA PHE A 407 -0.85 51.53 19.22
C PHE A 407 -1.52 50.75 18.10
N ILE A 408 -0.83 50.52 17.00
CA ILE A 408 -1.37 49.83 15.83
C ILE A 408 -1.77 48.41 16.17
N HIS A 409 -0.93 47.66 16.90
CA HIS A 409 -1.26 46.28 17.33
C HIS A 409 -2.42 46.25 18.30
N LYS A 410 -2.57 47.26 19.19
CA LYS A 410 -3.75 47.39 20.07
C LYS A 410 -5.02 47.61 19.28
N VAL A 411 -5.00 48.44 18.23
CA VAL A 411 -6.13 48.72 17.35
C VAL A 411 -6.49 47.43 16.58
N THR A 412 -5.50 46.72 16.02
CA THR A 412 -5.73 45.46 15.32
C THR A 412 -6.38 44.44 16.25
N ALA A 413 -5.86 44.24 17.47
CA ALA A 413 -6.44 43.34 18.45
C ALA A 413 -7.88 43.69 18.80
N ARG A 414 -8.15 45.00 19.06
CA ARG A 414 -9.52 45.42 19.34
C ARG A 414 -10.47 45.18 18.17
N ASN A 415 -10.05 45.45 16.96
CA ASN A 415 -10.87 45.20 15.76
C ASN A 415 -11.15 43.71 15.54
N LEU A 416 -10.14 42.87 15.69
CA LEU A 416 -10.27 41.40 15.59
C LEU A 416 -11.34 40.83 16.53
N PHE A 417 -11.28 41.23 17.80
CA PHE A 417 -12.20 40.72 18.81
C PHE A 417 -13.56 41.46 18.86
N ARG A 418 -13.65 42.63 18.20
CA ARG A 418 -14.93 43.34 18.03
C ARG A 418 -15.90 42.57 17.13
N TYR A 419 -15.35 41.88 16.10
CA TYR A 419 -16.12 41.13 15.13
C TYR A 419 -15.90 39.60 15.31
N GLN A 420 -16.22 39.07 16.50
CA GLN A 420 -15.96 37.69 16.89
C GLN A 420 -16.51 36.66 15.91
N LYS A 421 -17.71 36.88 15.34
CA LYS A 421 -18.26 35.95 14.33
C LYS A 421 -17.31 35.80 13.14
N ARG A 422 -16.87 36.94 12.61
CA ARG A 422 -15.92 36.95 11.47
C ARG A 422 -14.59 36.33 11.83
N PHE A 423 -14.05 36.67 13.01
CA PHE A 423 -12.82 36.08 13.52
C PHE A 423 -12.90 34.56 13.49
N TRP A 424 -13.88 33.96 14.14
CA TRP A 424 -14.04 32.52 14.20
C TRP A 424 -14.29 31.90 12.83
N MET A 425 -15.12 32.50 12.00
CA MET A 425 -15.40 32.00 10.65
C MET A 425 -14.13 31.97 9.80
N THR A 426 -13.30 33.01 9.91
CA THR A 426 -12.00 33.06 9.19
C THR A 426 -11.02 32.03 9.74
N VAL A 427 -10.86 31.97 11.05
CA VAL A 427 -9.93 31.04 11.72
C VAL A 427 -10.33 29.60 11.45
N ILE A 428 -11.62 29.26 11.53
CA ILE A 428 -12.12 27.91 11.21
C ILE A 428 -11.92 27.59 9.73
N GLY A 429 -12.18 28.55 8.83
CA GLY A 429 -11.97 28.36 7.40
C GLY A 429 -10.51 28.07 7.05
N ILE A 430 -9.61 28.91 7.54
CA ILE A 430 -8.15 28.71 7.34
C ILE A 430 -7.70 27.43 8.05
N GLY A 431 -8.18 27.21 9.27
CA GLY A 431 -7.84 26.02 10.06
C GLY A 431 -8.28 24.73 9.38
N GLY A 432 -9.50 24.69 8.82
CA GLY A 432 -9.98 23.53 8.07
C GLY A 432 -9.13 23.22 6.84
N CYS A 433 -8.75 24.26 6.09
CA CYS A 433 -7.84 24.07 4.94
C CYS A 433 -6.45 23.60 5.38
N THR A 434 -5.89 24.22 6.43
CA THR A 434 -4.58 23.80 6.98
C THR A 434 -4.65 22.39 7.51
N ALA A 435 -5.76 21.99 8.15
CA ALA A 435 -5.96 20.64 8.65
C ALA A 435 -5.94 19.60 7.52
N LEU A 436 -6.58 19.89 6.38
CA LEU A 436 -6.56 19.03 5.20
C LEU A 436 -5.15 18.89 4.62
N ILE A 437 -4.38 19.99 4.59
CA ILE A 437 -2.99 19.97 4.11
C ILE A 437 -2.12 19.13 5.07
N ILE A 438 -2.31 19.29 6.39
CA ILE A 438 -1.60 18.48 7.40
C ILE A 438 -1.97 17.02 7.25
N ALA A 439 -3.24 16.70 7.03
CA ALA A 439 -3.69 15.33 6.82
C ALA A 439 -3.03 14.71 5.58
N GLY A 440 -2.90 15.46 4.48
CA GLY A 440 -2.21 15.01 3.28
C GLY A 440 -0.72 14.73 3.53
N PHE A 441 0.04 15.71 4.03
CA PHE A 441 1.46 15.53 4.35
C PHE A 441 1.67 14.50 5.47
N GLY A 442 0.75 14.46 6.43
CA GLY A 442 0.74 13.48 7.52
C GLY A 442 0.59 12.06 6.99
N MET A 443 -0.36 11.82 6.09
CA MET A 443 -0.54 10.51 5.45
C MET A 443 0.74 10.04 4.76
N ARG A 444 1.36 10.91 3.96
CA ARG A 444 2.64 10.61 3.32
C ARG A 444 3.72 10.27 4.35
N SER A 445 3.84 11.07 5.40
CA SER A 445 4.83 10.83 6.43
C SER A 445 4.57 9.54 7.21
N SER A 446 3.30 9.18 7.42
CA SER A 446 2.92 7.91 8.07
C SER A 446 3.33 6.70 7.24
N LEU A 447 3.14 6.77 5.92
CA LEU A 447 3.54 5.69 5.01
C LEU A 447 5.07 5.50 5.02
N LEU A 448 5.82 6.60 4.88
CA LEU A 448 7.28 6.56 4.91
C LEU A 448 7.81 6.10 6.28
N PHE A 449 7.20 6.58 7.36
CA PHE A 449 7.56 6.15 8.72
C PHE A 449 7.35 4.65 8.92
N THR A 450 6.23 4.11 8.42
CA THR A 450 5.95 2.68 8.48
C THR A 450 7.08 1.85 7.87
N MET A 451 7.55 2.24 6.68
CA MET A 451 8.62 1.51 5.99
C MET A 451 9.97 1.65 6.71
N SER A 452 10.33 2.87 7.07
CA SER A 452 11.60 3.11 7.77
C SER A 452 11.61 2.45 9.15
N ARG A 453 10.54 2.60 9.93
CA ARG A 453 10.46 2.00 11.26
C ARG A 453 10.51 0.47 11.21
N GLN A 454 9.77 -0.14 10.26
CA GLN A 454 9.72 -1.60 10.13
C GLN A 454 11.05 -2.20 9.66
N TYR A 455 11.59 -1.66 8.58
CA TYR A 455 12.71 -2.30 7.87
C TYR A 455 14.09 -1.75 8.22
N ASP A 456 14.18 -0.51 8.73
CA ASP A 456 15.46 0.08 9.10
C ASP A 456 15.71 0.02 10.62
N GLU A 457 14.64 -0.12 11.45
CA GLU A 457 14.76 -0.02 12.91
C GLU A 457 14.27 -1.26 13.67
N LEU A 458 13.19 -1.94 13.21
CA LEU A 458 12.64 -3.11 13.91
C LEU A 458 13.22 -4.42 13.40
N PHE A 459 13.39 -4.56 12.09
CA PHE A 459 14.02 -5.73 11.49
C PHE A 459 15.52 -5.49 11.30
N HIS A 460 16.31 -6.42 11.80
CA HIS A 460 17.78 -6.35 11.72
C HIS A 460 18.38 -7.42 10.82
N TYR A 461 17.58 -8.39 10.34
CA TYR A 461 18.10 -9.42 9.46
C TYR A 461 18.07 -9.01 7.99
N SER A 462 19.10 -9.44 7.27
CA SER A 462 19.31 -9.10 5.86
C SER A 462 18.55 -10.03 4.91
N ALA A 463 18.40 -11.30 5.31
CA ALA A 463 17.80 -12.33 4.47
C ALA A 463 17.19 -13.47 5.30
N GLN A 464 16.28 -14.19 4.66
CA GLN A 464 15.71 -15.43 5.15
C GLN A 464 16.00 -16.55 4.17
N VAL A 465 16.42 -17.70 4.69
CA VAL A 465 16.58 -18.95 3.96
C VAL A 465 15.56 -19.92 4.51
N THR A 466 14.71 -20.47 3.65
CA THR A 466 13.74 -21.49 4.03
C THR A 466 14.21 -22.85 3.53
N LEU A 467 14.22 -23.81 4.40
CA LEU A 467 14.58 -25.19 4.07
C LEU A 467 13.44 -25.88 3.31
N ALA A 468 13.78 -26.91 2.58
CA ALA A 468 12.80 -27.78 1.97
C ALA A 468 12.09 -28.60 3.07
N ASP A 469 10.77 -28.79 2.94
CA ASP A 469 9.98 -29.54 3.95
C ASP A 469 10.49 -30.97 4.15
N ASN A 470 11.07 -31.54 3.10
CA ASN A 470 11.66 -32.90 3.08
C ASN A 470 13.19 -32.89 3.28
N ALA A 471 13.76 -31.78 3.72
CA ALA A 471 15.21 -31.69 3.93
C ALA A 471 15.68 -32.70 4.97
N LEU A 472 16.62 -33.55 4.57
CA LEU A 472 17.19 -34.56 5.46
C LEU A 472 18.08 -33.87 6.53
N PRO A 473 18.25 -34.49 7.71
CA PRO A 473 19.12 -33.94 8.76
C PRO A 473 20.55 -33.62 8.27
N GLU A 474 21.07 -34.44 7.34
CA GLU A 474 22.38 -34.24 6.74
C GLU A 474 22.43 -33.00 5.84
N GLU A 475 21.35 -32.69 5.14
CA GLU A 475 21.23 -31.52 4.29
C GLU A 475 21.08 -30.24 5.10
N ARG A 476 20.30 -30.30 6.20
CA ARG A 476 20.19 -29.20 7.16
C ARG A 476 21.55 -28.88 7.77
N ALA A 477 22.28 -29.91 8.20
CA ALA A 477 23.63 -29.74 8.74
C ALA A 477 24.58 -29.12 7.71
N ALA A 478 24.48 -29.52 6.43
CA ALA A 478 25.28 -28.93 5.36
C ALA A 478 24.99 -27.45 5.14
N VAL A 479 23.73 -27.03 5.26
CA VAL A 479 23.34 -25.61 5.19
C VAL A 479 23.91 -24.84 6.39
N GLU A 480 23.81 -25.38 7.60
CA GLU A 480 24.39 -24.78 8.81
C GLU A 480 25.92 -24.66 8.71
N ASP A 481 26.60 -25.71 8.26
CA ASP A 481 28.05 -25.69 8.07
C ASP A 481 28.45 -24.63 7.02
N PHE A 482 27.69 -24.48 5.95
CA PHE A 482 27.89 -23.44 4.95
C PHE A 482 27.73 -22.04 5.56
N LEU A 483 26.62 -21.81 6.29
CA LEU A 483 26.33 -20.53 6.93
C LEU A 483 27.38 -20.17 7.99
N ALA A 484 27.83 -21.14 8.77
CA ALA A 484 28.89 -20.96 9.76
C ALA A 484 30.27 -20.73 9.13
N GLY A 485 30.52 -21.30 7.94
CA GLY A 485 31.81 -21.24 7.25
C GLY A 485 32.01 -20.02 6.34
N ASP A 486 30.94 -19.35 5.91
CA ASP A 486 31.05 -18.20 5.01
C ASP A 486 31.27 -16.90 5.81
N SER A 487 32.45 -16.31 5.65
CA SER A 487 32.84 -15.07 6.38
C SER A 487 31.96 -13.85 6.08
N ARG A 488 31.10 -13.91 5.08
CA ARG A 488 30.14 -12.86 4.73
C ARG A 488 28.86 -12.93 5.57
N VAL A 489 28.57 -14.09 6.16
CA VAL A 489 27.47 -14.28 7.12
C VAL A 489 27.98 -13.89 8.51
N VAL A 490 27.38 -12.88 9.11
CA VAL A 490 27.74 -12.38 10.45
C VAL A 490 27.15 -13.30 11.51
N ASN A 491 25.86 -13.59 11.38
CA ASN A 491 25.14 -14.55 12.19
C ASN A 491 23.98 -15.16 11.40
N TYR A 492 23.51 -16.30 11.86
CA TYR A 492 22.31 -16.95 11.40
C TYR A 492 21.51 -17.43 12.63
N ILE A 493 20.21 -17.19 12.60
CA ILE A 493 19.31 -17.53 13.70
C ILE A 493 18.34 -18.59 13.20
N PRO A 494 18.33 -19.79 13.81
CA PRO A 494 17.38 -20.83 13.45
C PRO A 494 15.97 -20.43 13.90
N CYS A 495 15.00 -20.61 13.02
CA CYS A 495 13.62 -20.29 13.26
C CYS A 495 12.72 -21.41 12.73
N ALA A 496 11.73 -21.82 13.51
CA ALA A 496 10.63 -22.62 12.97
C ALA A 496 9.56 -21.64 12.50
N ALA A 497 9.50 -21.46 11.18
CA ALA A 497 8.59 -20.52 10.52
C ALA A 497 7.41 -21.29 9.89
N SER A 498 6.21 -20.89 10.20
CA SER A 498 4.98 -21.43 9.61
C SER A 498 3.94 -20.33 9.41
N SER A 499 2.84 -20.66 8.77
CA SER A 499 1.69 -19.76 8.67
C SER A 499 0.47 -20.42 9.32
N ALA A 500 -0.28 -19.65 10.07
CA ALA A 500 -1.51 -20.10 10.69
C ALA A 500 -2.64 -19.11 10.46
N THR A 501 -3.86 -19.62 10.37
CA THR A 501 -5.06 -18.80 10.44
C THR A 501 -5.39 -18.54 11.90
N VAL A 502 -5.41 -17.29 12.26
CA VAL A 502 -5.83 -16.86 13.60
C VAL A 502 -7.33 -16.69 13.60
N VAL A 503 -8.02 -17.37 14.50
CA VAL A 503 -9.49 -17.44 14.51
C VAL A 503 -10.04 -16.94 15.83
N THR A 504 -11.00 -16.01 15.74
CA THR A 504 -11.91 -15.64 16.83
C THR A 504 -13.35 -15.77 16.36
N PRO A 505 -14.35 -15.75 17.24
CA PRO A 505 -15.75 -15.85 16.81
C PRO A 505 -16.22 -14.76 15.83
N SER A 506 -15.50 -13.65 15.74
CA SER A 506 -15.89 -12.48 14.94
C SER A 506 -14.96 -12.19 13.77
N TYR A 507 -13.77 -12.77 13.75
CA TYR A 507 -12.75 -12.40 12.76
C TYR A 507 -11.73 -13.53 12.57
N SER A 508 -11.21 -13.68 11.36
CA SER A 508 -10.10 -14.58 11.05
C SER A 508 -9.13 -13.91 10.07
N THR A 509 -7.84 -14.13 10.28
CA THR A 509 -6.78 -13.65 9.38
C THR A 509 -5.60 -14.61 9.43
N THR A 510 -4.74 -14.55 8.42
CA THR A 510 -3.50 -15.33 8.39
C THR A 510 -2.40 -14.56 9.09
N ALA A 511 -1.61 -15.25 9.90
CA ALA A 511 -0.42 -14.71 10.55
C ALA A 511 0.77 -15.66 10.34
N TYR A 512 1.96 -15.10 10.27
CA TYR A 512 3.19 -15.85 10.28
C TYR A 512 3.56 -16.19 11.72
N VAL A 513 3.83 -17.44 11.98
CA VAL A 513 4.26 -17.94 13.29
C VAL A 513 5.74 -18.20 13.23
N GLU A 514 6.50 -17.55 14.07
CA GLU A 514 7.95 -17.68 14.15
C GLU A 514 8.35 -18.10 15.56
N VAL A 515 8.96 -19.28 15.65
CA VAL A 515 9.43 -19.87 16.89
C VAL A 515 10.94 -19.76 16.96
N MET A 516 11.44 -19.02 17.94
CA MET A 516 12.87 -18.81 18.13
C MET A 516 13.22 -18.56 19.60
N ALA A 517 14.49 -18.75 19.94
CA ALA A 517 14.95 -18.59 21.30
C ALA A 517 14.88 -17.13 21.76
N SER A 518 14.52 -16.92 23.03
CA SER A 518 14.33 -15.60 23.63
C SER A 518 15.58 -14.71 23.60
N ASP A 519 16.78 -15.29 23.66
CA ASP A 519 18.05 -14.58 23.63
C ASP A 519 18.56 -14.31 22.21
N GLU A 520 17.91 -14.88 21.21
CA GLU A 520 18.29 -14.73 19.80
C GLU A 520 17.42 -13.74 19.04
N ILE A 521 16.15 -13.59 19.42
CA ILE A 521 15.21 -12.72 18.69
C ILE A 521 15.74 -11.29 18.56
N GLY A 522 16.33 -10.72 19.62
CA GLY A 522 16.87 -9.37 19.59
C GLY A 522 18.06 -9.15 18.65
N LYS A 523 18.58 -10.22 18.01
CA LYS A 523 19.60 -10.11 16.97
C LYS A 523 19.01 -9.88 15.57
N VAL A 524 17.72 -10.17 15.41
CA VAL A 524 17.00 -10.14 14.13
C VAL A 524 15.77 -9.25 14.14
N VAL A 525 15.08 -9.12 15.30
CA VAL A 525 13.88 -8.31 15.47
C VAL A 525 13.88 -7.66 16.85
N ASP A 526 13.66 -6.35 16.89
CA ASP A 526 13.41 -5.63 18.12
C ASP A 526 11.92 -5.64 18.45
N LEU A 527 11.58 -6.17 19.61
CA LEU A 527 10.23 -6.15 20.14
C LEU A 527 10.07 -5.02 21.16
N PHE A 528 9.26 -4.02 20.83
CA PHE A 528 8.89 -2.93 21.75
C PHE A 528 7.41 -3.01 22.11
N ASP A 529 7.10 -2.83 23.39
CA ASP A 529 5.70 -2.69 23.81
C ASP A 529 5.05 -1.48 23.13
N TYR A 530 3.92 -1.70 22.51
CA TYR A 530 3.27 -0.68 21.67
C TYR A 530 2.75 0.54 22.44
N LYS A 531 2.60 0.45 23.77
CA LYS A 531 2.12 1.55 24.60
C LYS A 531 3.26 2.29 25.28
N SER A 532 4.15 1.55 25.92
CA SER A 532 5.24 2.14 26.70
C SER A 532 6.47 2.45 25.86
N GLY A 533 6.67 1.70 24.75
CA GLY A 533 7.89 1.75 23.95
C GLY A 533 9.08 1.06 24.60
N ASP A 534 8.86 0.31 25.69
CA ASP A 534 9.91 -0.43 26.36
C ASP A 534 10.22 -1.74 25.62
N PRO A 535 11.47 -2.22 25.62
CA PRO A 535 11.80 -3.49 25.00
C PRO A 535 11.12 -4.66 25.73
N ILE A 536 10.57 -5.59 24.96
CA ILE A 536 9.96 -6.82 25.45
C ILE A 536 10.97 -7.95 25.40
N THR A 537 11.07 -8.72 26.46
CA THR A 537 11.80 -9.99 26.50
C THR A 537 10.80 -11.13 26.42
N MET A 538 10.95 -12.03 25.45
CA MET A 538 10.07 -13.19 25.31
C MET A 538 10.27 -14.17 26.48
N GLY A 539 9.16 -14.73 26.95
CA GLY A 539 9.12 -15.79 27.96
C GLY A 539 8.24 -16.95 27.50
N ASP A 540 8.18 -18.01 28.30
CA ASP A 540 7.39 -19.22 28.03
C ASP A 540 5.93 -19.13 28.51
N GLU A 541 5.44 -17.92 28.77
CA GLU A 541 4.09 -17.67 29.31
C GLU A 541 3.03 -17.49 28.23
N GLY A 542 3.41 -17.31 26.98
CA GLY A 542 2.47 -17.10 25.89
C GLY A 542 3.13 -16.66 24.60
N VAL A 543 2.27 -16.18 23.71
CA VAL A 543 2.67 -15.66 22.39
C VAL A 543 2.74 -14.14 22.41
N TYR A 544 3.62 -13.60 21.57
CA TYR A 544 3.77 -12.17 21.34
C TYR A 544 3.19 -11.84 19.98
N ILE A 545 2.22 -10.93 19.95
CA ILE A 545 1.48 -10.56 18.74
C ILE A 545 1.66 -9.09 18.41
N ASP A 546 1.52 -8.75 17.15
CA ASP A 546 1.57 -7.36 16.71
C ASP A 546 0.34 -6.57 17.17
N GLN A 547 0.51 -5.24 17.30
CA GLN A 547 -0.56 -4.33 17.72
C GLN A 547 -1.79 -4.42 16.80
N LYS A 548 -1.58 -4.51 15.48
CA LYS A 548 -2.70 -4.52 14.52
C LYS A 548 -3.52 -5.80 14.65
N LEU A 549 -2.86 -6.94 14.84
CA LEU A 549 -3.52 -8.22 15.08
C LEU A 549 -4.35 -8.17 16.36
N SER A 550 -3.78 -7.62 17.45
CA SER A 550 -4.51 -7.40 18.70
C SER A 550 -5.78 -6.55 18.51
N GLU A 551 -5.69 -5.46 17.72
CA GLU A 551 -6.83 -4.57 17.43
C GLU A 551 -7.91 -5.29 16.59
N LEU A 552 -7.51 -6.11 15.61
CA LEU A 552 -8.43 -6.85 14.73
C LEU A 552 -9.15 -7.97 15.48
N LEU A 553 -8.42 -8.75 16.25
CA LEU A 553 -8.96 -9.85 17.06
C LEU A 553 -9.69 -9.36 18.32
N LYS A 554 -9.45 -8.11 18.74
CA LYS A 554 -9.92 -7.49 19.97
C LYS A 554 -9.46 -8.25 21.22
N VAL A 555 -8.22 -8.72 21.20
CA VAL A 555 -7.57 -9.41 22.30
C VAL A 555 -6.54 -8.51 22.99
N SER A 556 -6.35 -8.74 24.27
CA SER A 556 -5.39 -8.02 25.11
C SER A 556 -4.46 -9.04 25.78
N VAL A 557 -3.42 -8.56 26.42
CA VAL A 557 -2.51 -9.42 27.19
C VAL A 557 -3.30 -10.22 28.23
N GLY A 558 -3.14 -11.53 28.22
CA GLY A 558 -3.84 -12.50 29.05
C GLY A 558 -5.07 -13.14 28.39
N ASP A 559 -5.53 -12.63 27.26
CA ASP A 559 -6.62 -13.26 26.48
C ASP A 559 -6.08 -14.42 25.64
N THR A 560 -6.97 -15.30 25.20
CA THR A 560 -6.65 -16.45 24.35
C THR A 560 -7.33 -16.33 23.00
N PHE A 561 -6.69 -16.89 21.97
CA PHE A 561 -7.27 -17.07 20.66
C PHE A 561 -6.82 -18.40 20.04
N PHE A 562 -7.53 -18.85 19.01
CA PHE A 562 -7.24 -20.12 18.37
C PHE A 562 -6.36 -19.96 17.13
N LEU A 563 -5.30 -20.77 17.05
CA LEU A 563 -4.47 -20.94 15.86
C LEU A 563 -4.94 -22.17 15.10
N ASP A 564 -5.14 -22.02 13.79
CA ASP A 564 -5.53 -23.08 12.85
C ASP A 564 -4.54 -23.09 11.66
N GLY A 565 -3.60 -24.00 11.69
CA GLY A 565 -2.56 -24.17 10.67
C GLY A 565 -1.87 -25.50 10.84
N ASP A 566 -0.58 -25.57 10.53
CA ASP A 566 0.26 -26.75 10.73
C ASP A 566 0.22 -27.22 12.19
N VAL A 567 0.07 -26.25 13.07
CA VAL A 567 -0.15 -26.48 14.52
C VAL A 567 -1.47 -25.86 14.92
N ARG A 568 -2.25 -26.59 15.70
CA ARG A 568 -3.59 -26.19 16.15
C ARG A 568 -3.67 -26.11 17.66
N GLY A 569 -4.20 -25.02 18.17
CA GLY A 569 -4.45 -24.89 19.60
C GLY A 569 -4.79 -23.47 20.04
N ASP A 570 -5.25 -23.39 21.28
CA ASP A 570 -5.47 -22.12 21.95
C ASP A 570 -4.14 -21.58 22.47
N VAL A 571 -3.85 -20.33 22.14
CA VAL A 571 -2.64 -19.64 22.60
C VAL A 571 -3.00 -18.41 23.42
N THR A 572 -2.20 -18.13 24.45
CA THR A 572 -2.40 -16.99 25.35
C THR A 572 -1.47 -15.84 24.94
N VAL A 573 -1.99 -14.63 24.88
CA VAL A 573 -1.22 -13.42 24.58
C VAL A 573 -0.39 -13.02 25.78
N ALA A 574 0.94 -13.15 25.70
CA ALA A 574 1.89 -12.69 26.72
C ALA A 574 2.29 -11.22 26.53
N GLY A 575 2.38 -10.76 25.28
CA GLY A 575 2.74 -9.38 24.99
C GLY A 575 2.20 -8.90 23.64
N ILE A 576 2.08 -7.57 23.51
CA ILE A 576 1.68 -6.92 22.27
C ILE A 576 2.76 -5.93 21.90
N TYR A 577 3.36 -6.12 20.73
CA TYR A 577 4.50 -5.34 20.28
C TYR A 577 4.20 -4.45 19.09
N GLU A 578 5.05 -3.45 18.90
CA GLU A 578 5.02 -2.52 17.78
C GLU A 578 5.45 -3.23 16.50
N HIS A 579 4.56 -3.26 15.50
CA HIS A 579 4.83 -3.84 14.20
C HIS A 579 3.91 -3.23 13.14
N TYR A 580 4.36 -3.16 11.88
CA TYR A 580 3.66 -2.40 10.86
C TYR A 580 3.25 -3.18 9.63
N THR A 581 3.98 -4.24 9.24
CA THR A 581 3.77 -4.97 7.98
C THR A 581 3.65 -6.47 8.19
N GLY A 582 2.53 -7.04 7.79
CA GLY A 582 2.21 -8.45 8.06
C GLY A 582 1.71 -8.66 9.49
N HIS A 583 1.29 -9.88 9.78
CA HIS A 583 1.00 -10.31 11.14
C HIS A 583 2.01 -11.37 11.52
N PHE A 584 2.77 -11.11 12.56
CA PHE A 584 3.75 -12.05 13.07
C PHE A 584 3.41 -12.43 14.52
N ILE A 585 3.51 -13.69 14.81
CA ILE A 585 3.32 -14.26 16.14
C ILE A 585 4.65 -14.88 16.55
N TYR A 586 5.30 -14.26 17.52
CA TYR A 586 6.54 -14.78 18.07
C TYR A 586 6.28 -15.60 19.33
N MET A 587 6.97 -16.70 19.46
CA MET A 587 6.94 -17.52 20.67
C MET A 587 8.26 -18.27 20.86
N THR A 588 8.49 -18.71 22.07
CA THR A 588 9.67 -19.50 22.41
C THR A 588 9.44 -20.98 22.04
N PRO A 589 10.51 -21.75 21.76
CA PRO A 589 10.39 -23.20 21.58
C PRO A 589 9.75 -23.89 22.77
N GLY A 590 10.04 -23.43 24.00
CA GLY A 590 9.47 -23.99 25.22
C GLY A 590 7.94 -23.81 25.29
N TYR A 591 7.42 -22.65 24.90
CA TYR A 591 5.98 -22.45 24.84
C TYR A 591 5.35 -23.26 23.70
N TYR A 592 6.00 -23.30 22.55
CA TYR A 592 5.51 -24.03 21.36
C TYR A 592 5.34 -25.52 21.66
N GLU A 593 6.35 -26.14 22.26
CA GLU A 593 6.31 -27.56 22.66
C GLU A 593 5.25 -27.83 23.75
N ASN A 594 5.20 -26.98 24.78
CA ASN A 594 4.33 -27.21 25.93
C ASN A 594 2.84 -26.92 25.64
N ALA A 595 2.54 -25.84 24.90
CA ALA A 595 1.19 -25.39 24.65
C ALA A 595 0.56 -26.02 23.40
N LEU A 596 1.36 -26.25 22.34
CA LEU A 596 0.87 -26.71 21.07
C LEU A 596 1.27 -28.17 20.76
N HIS A 597 2.06 -28.80 21.64
CA HIS A 597 2.51 -30.19 21.55
C HIS A 597 3.19 -30.52 20.21
N ALA A 598 3.95 -29.57 19.68
CA ALA A 598 4.61 -29.67 18.39
C ALA A 598 6.12 -29.51 18.54
N ASP A 599 6.86 -30.25 17.73
CA ASP A 599 8.32 -30.12 17.65
C ASP A 599 8.67 -28.84 16.89
N GLY A 600 9.35 -27.91 17.54
CA GLY A 600 9.81 -26.65 16.93
C GLY A 600 11.13 -26.83 16.19
N GLU A 601 11.26 -27.88 15.34
CA GLU A 601 12.47 -28.02 14.52
C GLU A 601 12.59 -26.82 13.56
N PRO A 602 13.74 -26.16 13.51
CA PRO A 602 13.97 -25.04 12.59
C PRO A 602 13.83 -25.48 11.14
N ASN A 603 13.01 -24.77 10.38
CA ASN A 603 12.84 -24.90 8.95
C ASN A 603 13.26 -23.64 8.17
N ALA A 604 13.76 -22.63 8.87
CA ALA A 604 14.27 -21.41 8.29
C ALA A 604 15.45 -20.85 9.09
N TYR A 605 16.26 -20.03 8.43
CA TYR A 605 17.35 -19.27 9.06
C TYR A 605 17.21 -17.81 8.69
N LEU A 606 17.23 -16.94 9.70
CA LEU A 606 17.31 -15.49 9.53
C LEU A 606 18.77 -15.07 9.56
N LEU A 607 19.22 -14.40 8.52
CA LEU A 607 20.65 -14.14 8.26
C LEU A 607 20.98 -12.66 8.35
N ASN A 608 22.13 -12.36 8.95
CA ASN A 608 22.75 -11.05 8.86
C ASN A 608 24.05 -11.14 8.06
N PHE A 609 24.19 -10.26 7.09
CA PHE A 609 25.39 -10.21 6.23
C PHE A 609 26.31 -9.06 6.63
N THR A 610 27.60 -9.19 6.29
CA THR A 610 28.60 -8.12 6.44
C THR A 610 28.28 -6.91 5.55
N SER A 611 27.60 -7.14 4.43
CA SER A 611 27.11 -6.13 3.50
C SER A 611 25.83 -6.62 2.86
N ASP A 612 24.83 -5.75 2.81
CA ASP A 612 23.53 -5.99 2.18
C ASP A 612 23.52 -5.63 0.67
N ASP A 613 24.68 -5.50 0.06
CA ASP A 613 24.77 -5.24 -1.38
C ASP A 613 24.26 -6.44 -2.18
N THR A 614 23.67 -6.12 -3.34
CA THR A 614 22.99 -7.11 -4.18
C THR A 614 23.92 -8.21 -4.67
N ASP A 615 25.17 -7.87 -4.99
CA ASP A 615 26.13 -8.83 -5.54
C ASP A 615 26.59 -9.83 -4.47
N THR A 616 26.84 -9.35 -3.24
CA THR A 616 27.19 -10.21 -2.10
C THR A 616 26.04 -11.15 -1.74
N CYS A 617 24.81 -10.63 -1.64
CA CYS A 617 23.63 -11.44 -1.33
C CYS A 617 23.38 -12.50 -2.41
N ASN A 618 23.39 -12.11 -3.68
CA ASN A 618 23.14 -13.04 -4.79
C ASN A 618 24.20 -14.16 -4.85
N ALA A 619 25.47 -13.84 -4.60
CA ALA A 619 26.53 -14.85 -4.58
C ALA A 619 26.40 -15.86 -3.42
N ILE A 620 25.75 -15.50 -2.33
CA ILE A 620 25.41 -16.41 -1.23
C ILE A 620 24.17 -17.22 -1.60
N PHE A 621 23.15 -16.58 -2.14
CA PHE A 621 21.89 -17.23 -2.53
C PHE A 621 22.07 -18.26 -3.64
N GLU A 622 22.92 -17.98 -4.63
CA GLU A 622 23.24 -18.93 -5.68
C GLU A 622 23.80 -20.24 -5.10
N LYS A 623 24.69 -20.14 -4.12
CA LYS A 623 25.24 -21.32 -3.46
C LYS A 623 24.23 -22.04 -2.58
N LEU A 624 23.39 -21.30 -1.86
CA LEU A 624 22.36 -21.88 -1.01
C LEU A 624 21.29 -22.59 -1.84
N LEU A 625 20.86 -22.00 -2.96
CA LEU A 625 19.87 -22.59 -3.84
C LEU A 625 20.37 -23.81 -4.61
N ASP A 626 21.70 -23.95 -4.76
CA ASP A 626 22.33 -25.17 -5.29
C ASP A 626 22.30 -26.32 -4.28
N MET A 627 22.05 -26.06 -2.99
CA MET A 627 21.98 -27.07 -1.95
C MET A 627 20.56 -27.71 -1.92
N SER A 628 20.49 -29.00 -1.95
CA SER A 628 19.23 -29.76 -2.04
C SER A 628 18.30 -29.56 -0.84
N GLY A 629 18.84 -29.14 0.31
CA GLY A 629 18.07 -28.85 1.52
C GLY A 629 17.44 -27.45 1.56
N VAL A 630 17.66 -26.58 0.56
CA VAL A 630 17.13 -25.19 0.53
C VAL A 630 15.99 -25.10 -0.46
N ALA A 631 14.83 -24.65 -0.01
CA ALA A 631 13.66 -24.41 -0.86
C ALA A 631 13.68 -23.01 -1.48
N THR A 632 13.96 -21.99 -0.69
CA THR A 632 13.93 -20.60 -1.15
C THR A 632 14.81 -19.70 -0.31
N THR A 633 15.21 -18.60 -0.91
CA THR A 633 15.93 -17.50 -0.25
C THR A 633 15.23 -16.20 -0.53
N SER A 634 15.10 -15.33 0.45
CA SER A 634 14.50 -14.00 0.28
C SER A 634 15.38 -12.95 0.95
N ARG A 635 15.56 -11.82 0.28
CA ARG A 635 16.27 -10.66 0.84
C ARG A 635 15.26 -9.66 1.39
N MET A 636 15.48 -9.22 2.63
CA MET A 636 14.59 -8.28 3.29
C MET A 636 14.48 -6.94 2.54
N ARG A 637 15.59 -6.49 1.97
CA ARG A 637 15.62 -5.26 1.19
C ARG A 637 14.76 -5.32 -0.08
N ASP A 638 14.66 -6.47 -0.74
CA ASP A 638 13.77 -6.63 -1.91
C ASP A 638 12.30 -6.54 -1.52
N THR A 639 11.97 -7.05 -0.34
CA THR A 639 10.65 -6.90 0.25
C THR A 639 10.36 -5.43 0.58
N GLN A 640 11.29 -4.73 1.21
CA GLN A 640 11.22 -3.30 1.48
C GLN A 640 11.04 -2.49 0.18
N ASP A 641 11.87 -2.74 -0.83
CA ASP A 641 11.81 -2.05 -2.12
C ASP A 641 10.47 -2.29 -2.83
N THR A 642 9.93 -3.49 -2.77
CA THR A 642 8.61 -3.84 -3.31
C THR A 642 7.50 -3.03 -2.64
N TYR A 643 7.53 -2.94 -1.31
CA TYR A 643 6.58 -2.10 -0.57
C TYR A 643 6.79 -0.62 -0.85
N MET A 644 8.04 -0.14 -0.90
CA MET A 644 8.35 1.27 -1.22
C MET A 644 7.85 1.65 -2.61
N HIS A 645 8.09 0.84 -3.63
CA HIS A 645 7.55 1.07 -4.97
C HIS A 645 6.02 1.09 -5.01
N SER A 646 5.37 0.27 -4.19
CA SER A 646 3.91 0.29 -4.04
C SER A 646 3.44 1.58 -3.36
N MET A 647 4.21 2.10 -2.39
CA MET A 647 3.90 3.33 -1.66
C MET A 647 4.12 4.61 -2.50
N GLU A 648 5.13 4.66 -3.38
CA GLU A 648 5.37 5.80 -4.28
C GLU A 648 4.14 6.15 -5.13
N ARG A 649 3.29 5.19 -5.38
CA ARG A 649 2.07 5.35 -6.17
C ARG A 649 0.90 5.89 -5.34
N VAL A 650 0.86 5.56 -4.06
CA VAL A 650 -0.08 6.18 -3.11
C VAL A 650 0.27 7.66 -2.92
N ASP A 651 1.55 8.05 -3.02
CA ASP A 651 1.99 9.44 -3.01
C ASP A 651 1.22 10.31 -4.04
N PHE A 652 0.88 9.76 -5.19
CA PHE A 652 0.12 10.47 -6.21
C PHE A 652 -1.30 10.85 -5.72
N VAL A 653 -1.98 9.95 -5.01
CA VAL A 653 -3.30 10.23 -4.41
C VAL A 653 -3.17 11.31 -3.34
N VAL A 654 -2.12 11.23 -2.52
CA VAL A 654 -1.82 12.22 -1.49
C VAL A 654 -1.57 13.60 -2.10
N VAL A 655 -0.78 13.67 -3.17
CA VAL A 655 -0.50 14.93 -3.90
C VAL A 655 -1.81 15.60 -4.36
N ILE A 656 -2.77 14.80 -4.83
CA ILE A 656 -4.06 15.36 -5.27
C ILE A 656 -4.88 15.90 -4.10
N ILE A 657 -4.91 15.17 -2.98
CA ILE A 657 -5.57 15.66 -1.78
C ILE A 657 -4.94 16.99 -1.35
N ILE A 658 -3.62 17.07 -1.36
CA ILE A 658 -2.89 18.31 -1.04
C ILE A 658 -3.23 19.43 -2.04
N LEU A 659 -3.26 19.14 -3.35
CA LEU A 659 -3.62 20.13 -4.37
C LEU A 659 -5.07 20.60 -4.24
N ALA A 660 -6.00 19.68 -3.97
CA ALA A 660 -7.40 20.02 -3.73
C ALA A 660 -7.56 20.88 -2.48
N ALA A 661 -6.89 20.51 -1.39
CA ALA A 661 -6.88 21.30 -0.15
C ALA A 661 -6.23 22.67 -0.35
N ALA A 662 -5.14 22.75 -1.13
CA ALA A 662 -4.45 23.98 -1.48
C ALA A 662 -5.35 24.91 -2.32
N ALA A 663 -6.03 24.37 -3.33
CA ALA A 663 -6.98 25.11 -4.15
C ALA A 663 -8.13 25.67 -3.28
N LEU A 664 -8.67 24.84 -2.39
CA LEU A 664 -9.70 25.26 -1.45
C LEU A 664 -9.18 26.36 -0.52
N ALA A 665 -7.99 26.21 0.04
CA ALA A 665 -7.35 27.21 0.90
C ALA A 665 -7.21 28.55 0.20
N MET A 666 -6.75 28.53 -1.06
CA MET A 666 -6.61 29.74 -1.86
C MET A 666 -7.97 30.44 -2.07
N VAL A 667 -9.01 29.68 -2.42
CA VAL A 667 -10.37 30.23 -2.62
C VAL A 667 -10.92 30.81 -1.31
N VAL A 668 -10.79 30.08 -0.21
CA VAL A 668 -11.24 30.52 1.12
C VAL A 668 -10.53 31.80 1.54
N LEU A 669 -9.20 31.81 1.48
CA LEU A 669 -8.39 33.01 1.85
C LEU A 669 -8.71 34.19 0.96
N PHE A 670 -8.84 33.98 -0.36
CA PHE A 670 -9.20 35.04 -1.30
C PHE A 670 -10.57 35.62 -0.99
N ASN A 671 -11.57 34.75 -0.76
CA ASN A 671 -12.92 35.19 -0.44
C ASN A 671 -12.95 35.99 0.88
N LEU A 672 -12.32 35.49 1.92
CA LEU A 672 -12.24 36.14 3.23
C LEU A 672 -11.48 37.47 3.18
N SER A 673 -10.38 37.54 2.45
CA SER A 673 -9.62 38.76 2.22
C SER A 673 -10.46 39.79 1.48
N ASN A 674 -11.18 39.34 0.44
CA ASN A 674 -12.07 40.20 -0.34
C ASN A 674 -13.20 40.79 0.52
N ILE A 675 -13.80 39.96 1.37
CA ILE A 675 -14.81 40.38 2.33
C ILE A 675 -14.25 41.44 3.29
N ASN A 676 -13.03 41.21 3.81
CA ASN A 676 -12.39 42.13 4.73
C ASN A 676 -12.13 43.52 4.11
N ILE A 677 -11.70 43.56 2.86
CA ILE A 677 -11.49 44.83 2.13
C ILE A 677 -12.78 45.54 1.90
N THR A 678 -13.82 44.89 1.43
CA THR A 678 -15.06 45.53 1.01
C THR A 678 -15.86 46.04 2.23
N GLU A 679 -15.87 45.29 3.35
CA GLU A 679 -16.52 45.79 4.60
C GLU A 679 -15.87 47.05 5.16
N ARG A 680 -14.60 47.28 4.87
CA ARG A 680 -13.83 48.42 5.35
C ARG A 680 -13.53 49.43 4.26
N GLN A 681 -14.17 49.32 3.11
CA GLN A 681 -13.90 50.21 1.98
C GLN A 681 -14.00 51.68 2.35
N ARG A 682 -14.97 52.06 3.18
CA ARG A 682 -15.11 53.42 3.68
C ARG A 682 -14.00 53.82 4.65
N GLU A 683 -13.61 52.93 5.59
CA GLU A 683 -12.51 53.19 6.52
C GLU A 683 -11.22 53.35 5.75
N LEU A 684 -10.96 52.48 4.77
CA LEU A 684 -9.77 52.49 3.90
C LEU A 684 -9.75 53.74 3.02
N ALA A 685 -10.89 54.15 2.45
CA ALA A 685 -11.03 55.35 1.68
C ALA A 685 -10.77 56.63 2.57
N THR A 686 -11.29 56.65 3.81
CA THR A 686 -11.03 57.73 4.76
C THR A 686 -9.55 57.80 5.11
N ILE A 687 -8.88 56.69 5.36
CA ILE A 687 -7.41 56.64 5.66
C ILE A 687 -6.63 57.15 4.47
N LYS A 688 -6.99 56.77 3.25
CA LYS A 688 -6.36 57.30 2.01
C LYS A 688 -6.56 58.82 1.87
N LEU A 689 -7.73 59.36 2.19
CA LEU A 689 -8.01 60.77 2.19
C LEU A 689 -7.19 61.55 3.24
N LEU A 690 -6.89 60.91 4.36
CA LEU A 690 -5.99 61.48 5.39
C LEU A 690 -4.52 61.49 4.98
N GLY A 691 -4.18 61.07 3.75
CA GLY A 691 -2.86 61.17 3.18
C GLY A 691 -1.99 59.91 3.36
N PHE A 692 -2.53 58.79 3.81
CA PHE A 692 -1.76 57.54 3.91
C PHE A 692 -1.48 56.95 2.52
N TYR A 693 -0.27 56.45 2.31
CA TYR A 693 0.12 55.78 1.08
C TYR A 693 -0.57 54.43 0.91
N ASP A 694 -0.73 53.98 -0.33
CA ASP A 694 -1.36 52.67 -0.65
C ASP A 694 -0.68 51.48 0.08
N GLY A 695 0.63 51.56 0.30
CA GLY A 695 1.37 50.55 1.08
C GLY A 695 1.00 50.52 2.56
N GLU A 696 0.75 51.68 3.18
CA GLU A 696 0.37 51.77 4.59
C GLU A 696 -1.05 51.31 4.83
N VAL A 697 -1.96 51.62 3.91
CA VAL A 697 -3.35 51.16 3.92
C VAL A 697 -3.39 49.65 3.74
N SER A 698 -2.57 49.12 2.83
CA SER A 698 -2.44 47.65 2.64
C SER A 698 -1.86 46.99 3.88
N ALA A 699 -0.82 47.53 4.47
CA ALA A 699 -0.22 47.01 5.70
C ALA A 699 -1.20 46.95 6.87
N TYR A 700 -2.16 47.88 6.94
CA TYR A 700 -3.24 47.83 7.95
C TYR A 700 -4.10 46.61 7.82
N VAL A 701 -4.54 46.27 6.60
CA VAL A 701 -5.33 45.05 6.30
C VAL A 701 -4.51 43.79 6.47
N TYR A 702 -3.28 43.79 5.99
CA TYR A 702 -2.40 42.61 6.03
C TYR A 702 -2.10 42.12 7.45
N ARG A 703 -1.89 43.06 8.39
CA ARG A 703 -1.64 42.69 9.80
C ARG A 703 -2.79 41.87 10.38
N GLU A 704 -4.03 42.24 10.06
CA GLU A 704 -5.18 41.48 10.52
C GLU A 704 -5.23 40.11 9.86
N ASN A 705 -5.03 40.04 8.54
CA ASN A 705 -5.01 38.80 7.82
C ASN A 705 -3.88 37.87 8.31
N ILE A 706 -2.69 38.41 8.60
CA ILE A 706 -1.57 37.64 9.16
C ILE A 706 -1.94 37.05 10.52
N VAL A 707 -2.53 37.86 11.41
CA VAL A 707 -2.96 37.37 12.73
C VAL A 707 -4.02 36.27 12.60
N LEU A 708 -5.02 36.46 11.72
CA LEU A 708 -6.03 35.48 11.44
C LEU A 708 -5.42 34.20 10.85
N THR A 709 -4.43 34.33 9.97
CA THR A 709 -3.71 33.18 9.39
C THR A 709 -2.95 32.40 10.46
N VAL A 710 -2.25 33.10 11.37
CA VAL A 710 -1.53 32.45 12.49
C VAL A 710 -2.51 31.67 13.38
N PHE A 711 -3.64 32.28 13.80
CA PHE A 711 -4.64 31.58 14.58
C PHE A 711 -5.27 30.43 13.79
N GLY A 712 -5.49 30.62 12.49
CA GLY A 712 -5.98 29.58 11.59
C GLY A 712 -5.01 28.40 11.49
N ILE A 713 -3.72 28.68 11.33
CA ILE A 713 -2.67 27.63 11.31
C ILE A 713 -2.65 26.89 12.65
N LEU A 714 -2.66 27.57 13.77
CA LEU A 714 -2.67 26.94 15.10
C LEU A 714 -3.89 26.02 15.30
N LEU A 715 -5.08 26.53 14.95
CA LEU A 715 -6.29 25.71 14.97
C LEU A 715 -6.19 24.56 13.99
N GLY A 716 -5.65 24.81 12.80
CA GLY A 716 -5.42 23.81 11.75
C GLY A 716 -4.44 22.72 12.18
N CYS A 717 -3.40 23.06 12.92
CA CYS A 717 -2.48 22.08 13.51
C CYS A 717 -3.23 21.15 14.49
N PHE A 718 -4.08 21.70 15.33
CA PHE A 718 -4.89 20.91 16.26
C PHE A 718 -5.88 20.02 15.52
N MET A 719 -6.69 20.58 14.64
CA MET A 719 -7.69 19.84 13.86
C MET A 719 -7.02 18.83 12.91
N GLY A 720 -5.90 19.22 12.30
CA GLY A 720 -5.16 18.40 11.35
C GLY A 720 -4.54 17.16 12.00
N HIS A 721 -4.08 17.27 13.23
CA HIS A 721 -3.61 16.13 14.01
C HIS A 721 -4.69 15.05 14.16
N TRP A 722 -5.86 15.45 14.64
CA TRP A 722 -6.99 14.52 14.82
C TRP A 722 -7.50 13.97 13.49
N LEU A 723 -7.58 14.82 12.46
CA LEU A 723 -7.98 14.41 11.14
C LEU A 723 -7.01 13.42 10.53
N HIS A 724 -5.73 13.66 10.68
CA HIS A 724 -4.67 12.75 10.22
C HIS A 724 -4.79 11.37 10.89
N ILE A 725 -4.87 11.32 12.22
CA ILE A 725 -5.05 10.05 12.95
C ILE A 725 -6.30 9.31 12.48
N TYR A 726 -7.40 10.05 12.29
CA TYR A 726 -8.64 9.46 11.81
C TYR A 726 -8.48 8.88 10.39
N LEU A 727 -7.89 9.64 9.47
CA LEU A 727 -7.67 9.19 8.09
C LEU A 727 -6.71 7.99 8.04
N VAL A 728 -5.60 8.04 8.77
CA VAL A 728 -4.66 6.92 8.86
C VAL A 728 -5.37 5.66 9.31
N ARG A 729 -6.11 5.70 10.42
CA ARG A 729 -6.86 4.54 10.91
C ARG A 729 -7.94 4.04 9.96
N SER A 730 -8.56 4.95 9.20
CA SER A 730 -9.60 4.57 8.21
C SER A 730 -9.03 3.95 6.94
N THR A 731 -7.75 4.20 6.65
CA THR A 731 -7.07 3.70 5.45
C THR A 731 -6.12 2.53 5.74
N GLU A 732 -5.86 2.25 7.01
CA GLU A 732 -5.09 1.08 7.40
C GLU A 732 -5.70 -0.19 6.82
N ILE A 733 -4.82 -1.06 6.34
CA ILE A 733 -5.20 -2.38 5.84
C ILE A 733 -5.08 -3.42 6.96
N ASP A 734 -5.75 -4.55 6.79
CA ASP A 734 -5.67 -5.59 7.81
C ASP A 734 -4.22 -6.06 8.01
N LEU A 735 -3.50 -6.26 6.90
CA LEU A 735 -2.10 -6.71 6.89
C LEU A 735 -1.07 -5.59 7.16
N MET A 736 -1.48 -4.32 7.30
CA MET A 736 -0.52 -3.23 7.47
C MET A 736 -1.10 -2.14 8.37
N MET A 737 -0.37 -1.79 9.41
CA MET A 737 -0.61 -0.63 10.25
C MET A 737 0.22 0.54 9.72
N PHE A 738 -0.34 1.74 9.66
CA PHE A 738 0.42 2.92 9.31
C PHE A 738 0.90 3.66 10.56
N GLY A 739 2.00 4.38 10.45
CA GLY A 739 2.48 5.23 11.53
C GLY A 739 1.42 6.26 11.93
N ARG A 740 0.90 6.14 13.15
CA ARG A 740 -0.18 7.00 13.67
C ARG A 740 0.31 8.33 14.23
N GLN A 741 1.61 8.59 14.10
CA GLN A 741 2.22 9.83 14.54
C GLN A 741 2.36 10.81 13.37
N THR A 742 1.86 12.03 13.59
CA THR A 742 2.04 13.09 12.58
C THR A 742 3.45 13.65 12.65
N ALA A 743 4.23 13.48 11.62
CA ALA A 743 5.59 14.01 11.60
C ALA A 743 5.62 15.54 11.79
N PRO A 744 6.56 16.07 12.57
CA PRO A 744 6.72 17.51 12.74
C PRO A 744 6.87 18.29 11.42
N SER A 745 7.47 17.67 10.40
CA SER A 745 7.62 18.22 9.05
C SER A 745 6.28 18.51 8.38
N ALA A 746 5.24 17.68 8.60
CA ALA A 746 3.91 17.89 8.04
C ALA A 746 3.27 19.18 8.53
N TYR A 747 3.44 19.50 9.81
CA TYR A 747 2.97 20.78 10.38
C TYR A 747 3.72 21.97 9.77
N VAL A 748 5.04 21.85 9.63
CA VAL A 748 5.89 22.91 9.06
C VAL A 748 5.52 23.15 7.60
N TYR A 749 5.41 22.12 6.78
CA TYR A 749 5.04 22.26 5.36
C TYR A 749 3.64 22.86 5.20
N ALA A 750 2.67 22.39 5.97
CA ALA A 750 1.32 22.92 5.94
C ALA A 750 1.27 24.40 6.39
N ALA A 751 2.01 24.75 7.44
CA ALA A 751 2.10 26.13 7.91
C ALA A 751 2.75 27.04 6.86
N ILE A 752 3.86 26.61 6.25
CA ILE A 752 4.55 27.37 5.18
C ILE A 752 3.62 27.54 3.98
N LEU A 753 2.96 26.48 3.55
CA LEU A 753 2.08 26.50 2.37
C LEU A 753 0.86 27.39 2.63
N THR A 754 0.24 27.31 3.81
CA THR A 754 -0.89 28.18 4.19
C THR A 754 -0.42 29.64 4.28
N ALA A 755 0.75 29.91 4.85
CA ALA A 755 1.33 31.24 4.91
C ALA A 755 1.65 31.81 3.50
N LEU A 756 2.16 30.95 2.60
CA LEU A 756 2.41 31.31 1.20
C LEU A 756 1.12 31.69 0.48
N PHE A 757 0.05 30.91 0.64
CA PHE A 757 -1.27 31.24 0.08
C PHE A 757 -1.83 32.54 0.66
N SER A 758 -1.66 32.74 1.98
CA SER A 758 -2.06 34.00 2.62
C SER A 758 -1.27 35.18 2.06
N LEU A 759 0.03 35.02 1.82
CA LEU A 759 0.87 36.05 1.20
C LEU A 759 0.40 36.33 -0.23
N LEU A 760 0.17 35.29 -1.04
CA LEU A 760 -0.29 35.43 -2.42
C LEU A 760 -1.63 36.18 -2.47
N VAL A 761 -2.57 35.78 -1.62
CA VAL A 761 -3.87 36.45 -1.52
C VAL A 761 -3.72 37.90 -1.07
N ASN A 762 -2.82 38.21 -0.13
CA ASN A 762 -2.53 39.58 0.28
C ASN A 762 -1.94 40.40 -0.88
N VAL A 763 -1.08 39.81 -1.71
CA VAL A 763 -0.57 40.48 -2.92
C VAL A 763 -1.71 40.80 -3.90
N LEU A 764 -2.59 39.81 -4.16
CA LEU A 764 -3.77 40.04 -5.00
C LEU A 764 -4.71 41.12 -4.42
N ALA A 765 -4.88 41.12 -3.11
CA ALA A 765 -5.64 42.10 -2.37
C ALA A 765 -5.05 43.52 -2.48
N HIS A 766 -3.71 43.65 -2.53
CA HIS A 766 -3.04 44.94 -2.76
C HIS A 766 -3.48 45.58 -4.08
N PHE A 767 -3.43 44.84 -5.15
CA PHE A 767 -3.84 45.37 -6.45
C PHE A 767 -5.32 45.80 -6.48
N ARG A 768 -6.16 45.12 -5.70
CA ARG A 768 -7.57 45.46 -5.59
C ARG A 768 -7.80 46.73 -4.72
N MET A 769 -7.06 46.86 -3.60
CA MET A 769 -7.11 48.04 -2.74
C MET A 769 -6.63 49.30 -3.46
N LYS A 770 -5.63 49.20 -4.34
CA LYS A 770 -5.14 50.30 -5.17
C LYS A 770 -6.26 50.87 -6.09
N LYS A 771 -7.19 50.02 -6.54
CA LYS A 771 -8.32 50.42 -7.43
C LYS A 771 -9.54 50.98 -6.69
N ILE A 772 -9.48 51.14 -5.35
CA ILE A 772 -10.61 51.70 -4.61
C ILE A 772 -10.76 53.20 -4.93
N ASP A 773 -11.90 53.57 -5.53
CA ASP A 773 -12.25 54.98 -5.75
C ASP A 773 -12.67 55.62 -4.43
N MET A 774 -11.93 56.65 -4.02
CA MET A 774 -12.12 57.35 -2.76
C MET A 774 -13.47 58.17 -2.75
N VAL A 775 -13.81 58.73 -3.90
CA VAL A 775 -14.99 59.60 -4.03
C VAL A 775 -16.28 58.77 -4.04
N GLU A 776 -16.29 57.72 -4.80
CA GLU A 776 -17.47 56.83 -4.92
C GLU A 776 -17.72 56.07 -3.61
N SER A 777 -16.61 55.63 -2.94
CA SER A 777 -16.70 54.88 -1.67
C SER A 777 -17.29 55.74 -0.50
N LEU A 778 -17.19 57.05 -0.59
CA LEU A 778 -17.73 57.99 0.40
C LEU A 778 -19.12 58.53 0.01
N LYS A 779 -19.45 58.63 -1.30
CA LYS A 779 -20.73 59.10 -1.79
C LYS A 779 -21.86 58.04 -1.61
N SER A 780 -21.55 56.77 -1.48
CA SER A 780 -22.55 55.69 -1.36
C SER A 780 -23.29 55.69 -0.01
N ALA A 781 -23.37 56.81 0.70
CA ALA A 781 -24.00 56.97 2.01
C ALA A 781 -25.32 57.73 1.98
N GLU A 782 -25.76 58.22 0.82
CA GLU A 782 -27.09 58.85 0.70
C GLU A 782 -28.15 57.97 0.07
#